data_cb85f392122968506eef032628443e65
#
_entry.id   cb85f392122968506eef032628443e65
#
_cell.length_a   1.000
_cell.length_b   1.000
_cell.length_c   1.000
_cell.angle_alpha   90.00
_cell.angle_beta   90.00
_cell.angle_gamma   90.00
#
_symmetry.space_group_name_H-M   'P 1'
#
loop_
_entity.id
_entity.type
_entity.pdbx_description
1 polymer ?
#
loop_
_entity_poly.entity_id
_entity_poly.type
_entity_poly.pdbx_seq_one_letter_code
_entity_poly.pdbx_strand_id
1 'polypeptide(L)'
;MYFYDTNVLLELKDKLFNSNEKFYISSITDKEIENIKTSDKKDEETKYNARIVAKLIASKEESYTMITYKNSYFDELREYDLENTPDNKIIACAFHLSKKEDIIFCTNDVACRNTARDVGLKAVLYKDINQVTEYTGFKEINFSDDELARFYCLTLNSNINEYNLLENEYLIIKLDNKVVGKYKWKNDKYVEIQYKKFESSTFGKIVPKNNDIYQHIAMDSLESNQLTVLRGPAGSGKAQPNSTLVPTKKGYIKLGDIKVGDNVLDRFGNETKVLAVYPQGLKENYKITFSDGRISYCNNEHIWSCYTSKGHLKNFTIQQMIDSGLQTEGGEWKYKIPISAPVEYGEKHFDIDPYVIGAFLGDGCCKELPLTFSSNDEEIVSEIAKLIGAVEYHKNSELNFNWEFYFKEKTGIKGVKVRFQTADFFKGYASNLIQLAQDKSIPEIYKFGSIKQRYSLIQGLMDTDGTIDNAQKGRTSFTSTSLKLIKDLQEICWSLGMSASISEDSRKEKYTNGICYCLTISCKKEEKPNLFRLKRKKDIAIAYANNGIRSNNSDKLTIKSIEKMPEPEEMTCILVDNEEHLYLTEQYIVTHNTYLAFGYMFSLLEKGKIDKIIIFCNTVATKGSAKLGFYPGSRTEKLLDSQIGNLLESKLGGRYIVEELIEKNKLVLLPLSDIRGYDTTGMNAAIYISEAQNLDIELMRLALQRIGEDNICILDGDAQAQVDLAMYAGENNGLRRVSQIFKGQDFYGQVDLQTIYRSKIANIANLM
;
A
#
# COMPACT_ATOMS: atom_id res chain seq x y z
N MET A 1 3.76 50.58 3.51
CA MET A 1 3.21 50.08 4.78
C MET A 1 1.96 49.26 4.48
N TYR A 2 1.64 48.24 5.30
CA TYR A 2 0.47 47.36 5.04
C TYR A 2 -0.80 47.93 5.66
N PHE A 3 -1.92 47.81 4.95
CA PHE A 3 -3.27 48.02 5.42
C PHE A 3 -4.01 46.70 5.50
N TYR A 4 -4.32 46.23 6.70
CA TYR A 4 -4.86 44.92 6.92
C TYR A 4 -6.39 44.88 7.00
N ASP A 5 -6.96 43.86 6.36
CA ASP A 5 -8.36 43.52 6.44
C ASP A 5 -8.67 42.69 7.71
N THR A 6 -9.95 42.61 8.08
CA THR A 6 -10.45 41.90 9.28
C THR A 6 -10.01 40.46 9.33
N ASN A 7 -10.05 39.71 8.21
CA ASN A 7 -9.71 38.30 8.15
C ASN A 7 -8.22 38.07 8.44
N VAL A 8 -7.32 38.97 8.06
CA VAL A 8 -5.89 38.85 8.35
C VAL A 8 -5.60 39.07 9.84
N LEU A 9 -6.30 40.02 10.47
CA LEU A 9 -6.15 40.26 11.91
C LEU A 9 -6.62 39.06 12.73
N LEU A 10 -7.73 38.42 12.35
CA LEU A 10 -8.28 37.25 13.00
C LEU A 10 -7.34 36.02 12.88
N GLU A 11 -6.60 35.93 11.79
CA GLU A 11 -5.63 34.89 11.56
C GLU A 11 -4.32 35.12 12.34
N LEU A 12 -3.75 36.30 12.28
CA LEU A 12 -2.41 36.64 12.81
C LEU A 12 -2.37 36.96 14.30
N LYS A 13 -3.40 37.61 14.82
CA LYS A 13 -3.52 37.96 16.25
C LYS A 13 -2.26 38.63 16.79
N ASP A 14 -1.74 38.10 17.90
CA ASP A 14 -0.55 38.61 18.61
C ASP A 14 0.72 38.68 17.75
N LYS A 15 0.87 37.85 16.72
CA LYS A 15 2.01 37.89 15.81
C LYS A 15 2.12 39.21 15.09
N LEU A 16 0.98 39.76 14.63
CA LEU A 16 0.95 41.04 13.95
C LEU A 16 1.20 42.22 14.92
N PHE A 17 0.53 42.18 16.06
CA PHE A 17 0.62 43.28 17.07
C PHE A 17 1.95 43.30 17.83
N ASN A 18 2.72 42.20 17.82
CA ASN A 18 4.06 42.12 18.39
C ASN A 18 5.18 42.28 17.34
N SER A 19 4.84 42.57 16.09
CA SER A 19 5.83 42.87 15.06
C SER A 19 6.40 44.29 15.29
N ASN A 20 7.66 44.50 14.86
CA ASN A 20 8.29 45.83 14.91
C ASN A 20 7.80 46.75 13.80
N GLU A 21 6.93 46.30 12.92
CA GLU A 21 6.42 47.05 11.79
C GLU A 21 5.03 47.62 12.11
N LYS A 22 4.86 48.93 11.97
CA LYS A 22 3.54 49.57 12.09
C LYS A 22 2.68 49.27 10.88
N PHE A 23 1.37 49.18 11.10
CA PHE A 23 0.40 48.86 10.06
C PHE A 23 -0.87 49.73 10.19
N TYR A 24 -1.73 49.67 9.17
CA TYR A 24 -3.01 50.38 9.16
C TYR A 24 -4.18 49.40 9.30
N ILE A 25 -5.21 49.82 10.01
CA ILE A 25 -6.53 49.18 10.08
C ILE A 25 -7.63 50.22 9.93
N SER A 26 -8.84 49.83 9.58
CA SER A 26 -9.99 50.71 9.52
C SER A 26 -10.86 50.65 10.79
N SER A 27 -11.58 51.75 11.08
CA SER A 27 -12.63 51.68 12.13
C SER A 27 -13.80 50.76 11.79
N ILE A 28 -13.94 50.35 10.53
CA ILE A 28 -14.90 49.32 10.10
C ILE A 28 -14.41 47.92 10.53
N THR A 29 -13.12 47.63 10.37
CA THR A 29 -12.48 46.44 10.86
C THR A 29 -12.71 46.21 12.36
N ASP A 30 -12.53 47.25 13.17
CA ASP A 30 -12.79 47.22 14.61
C ASP A 30 -14.26 46.89 14.93
N LYS A 31 -15.21 47.54 14.21
CA LYS A 31 -16.64 47.23 14.33
C LYS A 31 -16.99 45.80 13.92
N GLU A 32 -16.38 45.27 12.87
CA GLU A 32 -16.58 43.88 12.46
C GLU A 32 -16.10 42.90 13.51
N ILE A 33 -14.93 43.11 14.10
CA ILE A 33 -14.39 42.29 15.18
C ILE A 33 -15.34 42.29 16.38
N GLU A 34 -15.88 43.46 16.77
CA GLU A 34 -16.87 43.56 17.84
C GLU A 34 -18.17 42.80 17.51
N ASN A 35 -18.66 42.87 16.27
CA ASN A 35 -19.82 42.14 15.83
C ASN A 35 -19.59 40.63 15.82
N ILE A 36 -18.40 40.17 15.41
CA ILE A 36 -18.05 38.73 15.38
C ILE A 36 -18.05 38.17 16.80
N LYS A 37 -17.57 38.89 17.81
CA LYS A 37 -17.54 38.46 19.22
C LYS A 37 -18.91 38.02 19.76
N THR A 38 -19.99 38.63 19.28
CA THR A 38 -21.36 38.47 19.78
C THR A 38 -22.29 37.75 18.80
N SER A 39 -21.81 37.39 17.62
CA SER A 39 -22.63 36.81 16.54
C SER A 39 -23.04 35.38 16.83
N ASP A 40 -24.34 35.11 16.80
CA ASP A 40 -24.88 33.72 16.91
C ASP A 40 -24.64 32.87 15.66
N LYS A 41 -24.23 33.52 14.55
CA LYS A 41 -23.98 32.84 13.26
C LYS A 41 -22.52 32.33 13.09
N LYS A 42 -21.62 32.75 13.99
CA LYS A 42 -20.21 32.39 13.93
C LYS A 42 -19.90 31.28 14.96
N ASP A 43 -18.96 30.39 14.61
CA ASP A 43 -18.48 29.36 15.51
C ASP A 43 -17.73 29.95 16.72
N GLU A 44 -17.58 29.17 17.78
CA GLU A 44 -16.95 29.60 19.03
C GLU A 44 -15.45 29.92 18.86
N GLU A 45 -14.77 29.29 17.90
CA GLU A 45 -13.37 29.58 17.61
C GLU A 45 -13.20 30.99 16.99
N THR A 46 -14.00 31.28 15.98
CA THR A 46 -14.03 32.62 15.35
C THR A 46 -14.37 33.71 16.38
N LYS A 47 -15.32 33.48 17.27
CA LYS A 47 -15.64 34.38 18.37
C LYS A 47 -14.50 34.56 19.34
N TYR A 48 -13.82 33.48 19.69
CA TYR A 48 -12.64 33.51 20.57
C TYR A 48 -11.50 34.31 19.96
N ASN A 49 -11.22 34.10 18.68
CA ASN A 49 -10.20 34.87 17.94
C ASN A 49 -10.53 36.35 17.90
N ALA A 50 -11.79 36.70 17.67
CA ALA A 50 -12.25 38.07 17.69
C ALA A 50 -12.09 38.75 19.07
N ARG A 51 -12.34 38.00 20.18
CA ARG A 51 -12.07 38.48 21.54
C ARG A 51 -10.58 38.77 21.79
N ILE A 52 -9.69 37.91 21.28
CA ILE A 52 -8.23 38.16 21.36
C ILE A 52 -7.85 39.42 20.61
N VAL A 53 -8.27 39.52 19.34
CA VAL A 53 -7.92 40.68 18.49
C VAL A 53 -8.47 41.97 19.04
N ALA A 54 -9.72 42.00 19.53
CA ALA A 54 -10.28 43.19 20.19
C ALA A 54 -9.46 43.61 21.41
N LYS A 55 -8.98 42.65 22.23
CA LYS A 55 -8.09 42.93 23.35
C LYS A 55 -6.74 43.49 22.91
N LEU A 56 -6.17 42.96 21.80
CA LEU A 56 -4.91 43.46 21.22
C LEU A 56 -5.06 44.84 20.66
N ILE A 57 -6.15 45.16 19.93
CA ILE A 57 -6.46 46.54 19.45
C ILE A 57 -6.50 47.50 20.64
N ALA A 58 -7.16 47.14 21.73
CA ALA A 58 -7.27 47.97 22.91
C ALA A 58 -5.96 48.13 23.70
N SER A 59 -5.03 47.15 23.66
CA SER A 59 -3.82 47.15 24.49
C SER A 59 -2.53 47.48 23.75
N LYS A 60 -2.53 47.53 22.41
CA LYS A 60 -1.35 47.69 21.55
C LYS A 60 -1.54 48.84 20.54
N GLU A 61 -2.04 49.97 21.01
CA GLU A 61 -2.31 51.18 20.15
C GLU A 61 -1.07 51.68 19.42
N GLU A 62 0.12 51.44 19.97
CA GLU A 62 1.39 51.85 19.35
C GLU A 62 1.76 51.01 18.11
N SER A 63 1.19 49.85 17.93
CA SER A 63 1.52 48.91 16.83
C SER A 63 0.80 49.29 15.53
N TYR A 64 -0.28 50.04 15.56
CA TYR A 64 -1.09 50.33 14.39
C TYR A 64 -1.56 51.77 14.35
N THR A 65 -2.09 52.19 13.17
CA THR A 65 -2.80 53.45 13.00
C THR A 65 -4.21 53.17 12.48
N MET A 66 -5.22 53.62 13.22
CA MET A 66 -6.61 53.43 12.84
C MET A 66 -7.11 54.52 11.92
N ILE A 67 -7.61 54.15 10.76
CA ILE A 67 -8.25 55.11 9.81
C ILE A 67 -9.74 55.10 10.07
N THR A 68 -10.25 56.20 10.59
CA THR A 68 -11.67 56.39 10.85
C THR A 68 -12.43 56.54 9.53
N TYR A 69 -13.36 55.62 9.26
CA TYR A 69 -14.22 55.67 8.08
C TYR A 69 -15.10 56.91 8.05
N LYS A 70 -15.16 57.54 6.87
CA LYS A 70 -16.11 58.64 6.55
C LYS A 70 -16.86 58.32 5.28
N ASN A 71 -18.14 58.65 5.18
CA ASN A 71 -18.94 58.41 3.97
C ASN A 71 -18.30 59.05 2.72
N SER A 72 -17.63 60.20 2.86
CA SER A 72 -16.89 60.83 1.77
C SER A 72 -15.82 59.94 1.15
N TYR A 73 -15.24 58.98 1.90
CA TYR A 73 -14.25 58.02 1.34
C TYR A 73 -14.92 57.00 0.40
N PHE A 74 -16.15 56.60 0.70
CA PHE A 74 -16.93 55.76 -0.18
C PHE A 74 -17.42 56.52 -1.42
N ASP A 75 -17.71 57.84 -1.27
CA ASP A 75 -18.05 58.67 -2.41
C ASP A 75 -16.91 58.83 -3.43
N GLU A 76 -15.66 58.63 -3.00
CA GLU A 76 -14.49 58.64 -3.89
C GLU A 76 -14.45 57.43 -4.82
N LEU A 77 -15.23 56.38 -4.52
CA LEU A 77 -15.35 55.14 -5.30
C LEU A 77 -16.65 55.04 -6.10
N ARG A 78 -17.43 56.10 -6.24
CA ARG A 78 -18.74 56.13 -6.94
C ARG A 78 -18.67 55.65 -8.38
N GLU A 79 -17.58 55.89 -9.06
CA GLU A 79 -17.39 55.49 -10.47
C GLU A 79 -17.24 53.97 -10.66
N TYR A 80 -16.94 53.20 -9.58
CA TYR A 80 -16.75 51.74 -9.61
C TYR A 80 -18.03 50.96 -9.26
N ASP A 81 -19.15 51.65 -8.99
CA ASP A 81 -20.48 51.06 -8.68
C ASP A 81 -20.43 49.96 -7.61
N LEU A 82 -19.67 50.16 -6.55
CA LEU A 82 -19.50 49.19 -5.49
C LEU A 82 -20.68 49.16 -4.53
N GLU A 83 -21.11 47.94 -4.14
CA GLU A 83 -22.11 47.79 -3.08
C GLU A 83 -21.60 48.31 -1.74
N ASN A 84 -22.51 48.87 -0.93
CA ASN A 84 -22.18 49.44 0.35
C ASN A 84 -22.00 48.38 1.45
N THR A 85 -21.01 47.49 1.28
CA THR A 85 -20.66 46.42 2.22
C THR A 85 -19.56 46.85 3.19
N PRO A 86 -19.37 46.16 4.32
CA PRO A 86 -18.24 46.41 5.21
C PRO A 86 -16.89 46.33 4.52
N ASP A 87 -16.65 45.24 3.71
CA ASP A 87 -15.41 45.06 2.97
C ASP A 87 -15.09 46.22 2.05
N ASN A 88 -16.10 46.74 1.30
CA ASN A 88 -15.92 47.85 0.39
C ASN A 88 -15.68 49.19 1.14
N LYS A 89 -16.18 49.32 2.39
CA LYS A 89 -15.83 50.45 3.27
C LYS A 89 -14.40 50.38 3.77
N ILE A 90 -13.87 49.16 4.04
CA ILE A 90 -12.47 48.95 4.39
C ILE A 90 -11.60 49.35 3.19
N ILE A 91 -11.95 48.86 1.98
CA ILE A 91 -11.30 49.25 0.72
C ILE A 91 -11.32 50.76 0.51
N ALA A 92 -12.44 51.44 0.78
CA ALA A 92 -12.54 52.91 0.68
C ALA A 92 -11.59 53.65 1.64
N CYS A 93 -11.41 53.14 2.85
CA CYS A 93 -10.42 53.69 3.79
C CYS A 93 -8.99 53.51 3.25
N ALA A 94 -8.66 52.36 2.73
CA ALA A 94 -7.36 52.08 2.13
C ALA A 94 -7.13 52.93 0.87
N PHE A 95 -8.13 53.04 0.00
CA PHE A 95 -8.08 53.88 -1.21
C PHE A 95 -7.85 55.36 -0.88
N HIS A 96 -8.58 55.89 0.08
CA HIS A 96 -8.36 57.27 0.52
C HIS A 96 -6.93 57.49 1.03
N LEU A 97 -6.40 56.54 1.82
CA LEU A 97 -5.05 56.63 2.36
C LEU A 97 -3.98 56.51 1.26
N SER A 98 -4.21 55.64 0.25
CA SER A 98 -3.27 55.42 -0.87
C SER A 98 -2.97 56.67 -1.69
N LYS A 99 -3.84 57.66 -1.65
CA LYS A 99 -3.61 58.99 -2.29
C LYS A 99 -2.55 59.83 -1.58
N LYS A 100 -2.22 59.47 -0.34
CA LYS A 100 -1.30 60.24 0.52
C LYS A 100 -0.03 59.44 0.83
N GLU A 101 -0.13 58.12 0.89
CA GLU A 101 0.96 57.25 1.30
C GLU A 101 1.01 56.00 0.42
N ASP A 102 2.20 55.44 0.20
CA ASP A 102 2.36 54.16 -0.50
C ASP A 102 1.98 53.00 0.43
N ILE A 103 0.80 52.47 0.24
CA ILE A 103 0.25 51.37 1.02
C ILE A 103 0.00 50.12 0.17
N ILE A 104 0.02 48.96 0.83
CA ILE A 104 -0.34 47.67 0.26
C ILE A 104 -1.54 47.17 1.05
N PHE A 105 -2.67 47.01 0.39
CA PHE A 105 -3.85 46.39 0.99
C PHE A 105 -3.65 44.86 1.09
N CYS A 106 -3.85 44.33 2.27
CA CYS A 106 -3.61 42.93 2.55
C CYS A 106 -4.86 42.24 3.11
N THR A 107 -5.35 41.22 2.41
CA THR A 107 -6.51 40.43 2.79
C THR A 107 -6.24 38.96 2.48
N ASN A 108 -7.03 38.05 3.04
CA ASN A 108 -7.06 36.63 2.63
C ASN A 108 -8.30 36.26 1.81
N ASP A 109 -9.19 37.25 1.59
CA ASP A 109 -10.34 37.08 0.72
C ASP A 109 -9.98 37.45 -0.72
N VAL A 110 -10.12 36.51 -1.64
CA VAL A 110 -9.81 36.65 -3.07
C VAL A 110 -10.73 37.70 -3.72
N ALA A 111 -12.01 37.71 -3.37
CA ALA A 111 -12.98 38.66 -3.91
C ALA A 111 -12.66 40.10 -3.44
N CYS A 112 -12.43 40.29 -2.14
CA CYS A 112 -12.01 41.52 -1.56
C CYS A 112 -10.69 42.07 -2.18
N ARG A 113 -9.68 41.18 -2.37
CA ARG A 113 -8.43 41.56 -3.07
C ARG A 113 -8.67 42.00 -4.50
N ASN A 114 -9.51 41.28 -5.25
CA ASN A 114 -9.79 41.65 -6.65
C ASN A 114 -10.48 43.01 -6.72
N THR A 115 -11.52 43.24 -5.93
CA THR A 115 -12.20 44.53 -5.81
C THR A 115 -11.22 45.66 -5.46
N ALA A 116 -10.30 45.42 -4.52
CA ALA A 116 -9.28 46.39 -4.16
C ALA A 116 -8.33 46.71 -5.35
N ARG A 117 -7.98 45.73 -6.17
CA ARG A 117 -7.19 45.90 -7.39
C ARG A 117 -7.96 46.67 -8.47
N ASP A 118 -9.24 46.35 -8.64
CA ASP A 118 -10.10 47.01 -9.64
C ASP A 118 -10.24 48.49 -9.39
N VAL A 119 -10.23 48.92 -8.14
CA VAL A 119 -10.21 50.38 -7.77
C VAL A 119 -8.79 50.97 -7.79
N GLY A 120 -7.77 50.22 -8.22
CA GLY A 120 -6.40 50.72 -8.40
C GLY A 120 -5.49 50.61 -7.18
N LEU A 121 -5.87 49.89 -6.12
CA LEU A 121 -5.01 49.63 -4.97
C LEU A 121 -3.96 48.54 -5.29
N LYS A 122 -2.76 48.70 -4.75
CA LYS A 122 -1.81 47.58 -4.63
C LYS A 122 -2.38 46.62 -3.60
N ALA A 123 -2.95 45.50 -4.04
CA ALA A 123 -3.56 44.50 -3.16
C ALA A 123 -2.94 43.11 -3.32
N VAL A 124 -2.71 42.43 -2.20
CA VAL A 124 -2.05 41.13 -2.10
C VAL A 124 -2.83 40.22 -1.15
N LEU A 125 -2.72 38.92 -1.38
CA LEU A 125 -3.15 37.93 -0.37
C LEU A 125 -2.04 37.79 0.66
N TYR A 126 -2.39 37.78 1.94
CA TYR A 126 -1.40 37.54 3.01
C TYR A 126 -0.66 36.22 2.83
N LYS A 127 -1.36 35.18 2.36
CA LYS A 127 -0.80 33.85 2.08
C LYS A 127 0.29 33.89 0.99
N ASP A 128 0.23 34.81 0.05
CA ASP A 128 1.23 34.93 -1.03
C ASP A 128 2.51 35.64 -0.56
N ILE A 129 2.43 36.47 0.50
CA ILE A 129 3.57 37.20 1.06
C ILE A 129 4.44 36.29 1.95
N ASN A 130 3.83 35.34 2.66
CA ASN A 130 4.46 34.44 3.60
C ASN A 130 4.57 33.03 3.07
N GLN A 131 5.17 32.84 1.90
CA GLN A 131 5.82 31.55 1.60
C GLN A 131 7.06 31.43 2.50
N VAL A 132 6.85 31.18 3.79
CA VAL A 132 7.90 30.68 4.66
C VAL A 132 8.32 29.32 4.07
N THR A 133 9.52 29.26 3.51
CA THR A 133 10.11 27.97 3.14
C THR A 133 10.08 27.08 4.38
N GLU A 134 9.21 26.06 4.36
CA GLU A 134 9.09 25.14 5.49
C GLU A 134 10.43 24.48 5.75
N TYR A 135 10.82 24.35 7.00
CA TYR A 135 12.02 23.63 7.39
C TYR A 135 11.86 22.13 7.07
N THR A 136 12.72 21.62 6.20
CA THR A 136 12.66 20.21 5.72
C THR A 136 13.60 19.28 6.47
N GLY A 137 14.52 19.82 7.27
CA GLY A 137 15.56 19.08 7.97
C GLY A 137 16.83 18.87 7.11
N PHE A 138 16.83 19.29 5.86
CA PHE A 138 17.99 19.19 4.97
C PHE A 138 18.06 20.32 3.94
N LYS A 139 19.25 20.53 3.39
CA LYS A 139 19.50 21.36 2.21
C LYS A 139 20.10 20.51 1.10
N GLU A 140 19.64 20.72 -0.13
CA GLU A 140 20.18 20.11 -1.34
C GLU A 140 20.89 21.15 -2.17
N ILE A 141 22.14 20.88 -2.54
CA ILE A 141 22.94 21.81 -3.34
C ILE A 141 23.59 21.02 -4.49
N ASN A 142 23.39 21.52 -5.71
CA ASN A 142 24.12 21.05 -6.88
C ASN A 142 25.46 21.77 -6.94
N PHE A 143 26.56 21.03 -6.85
CA PHE A 143 27.91 21.54 -6.98
C PHE A 143 28.39 21.38 -8.41
N SER A 144 29.26 22.31 -8.84
CA SER A 144 30.22 22.10 -9.93
C SER A 144 31.38 21.25 -9.45
N ASP A 145 32.19 20.73 -10.37
CA ASP A 145 33.42 19.96 -10.04
C ASP A 145 34.36 20.78 -9.14
N ASP A 146 34.53 22.09 -9.42
CA ASP A 146 35.36 22.99 -8.62
C ASP A 146 34.84 23.20 -7.20
N GLU A 147 33.52 23.36 -7.04
CA GLU A 147 32.90 23.49 -5.73
C GLU A 147 32.98 22.20 -4.91
N LEU A 148 32.84 21.05 -5.57
CA LEU A 148 33.01 19.73 -4.94
C LEU A 148 34.45 19.54 -4.47
N ALA A 149 35.42 19.85 -5.30
CA ALA A 149 36.84 19.78 -4.93
C ALA A 149 37.17 20.74 -3.77
N ARG A 150 36.66 21.98 -3.80
CA ARG A 150 36.81 22.94 -2.72
C ARG A 150 36.18 22.44 -1.41
N PHE A 151 35.00 21.87 -1.47
CA PHE A 151 34.32 21.31 -0.30
C PHE A 151 35.18 20.23 0.37
N TYR A 152 35.69 19.27 -0.39
CA TYR A 152 36.54 18.20 0.16
C TYR A 152 37.87 18.65 0.70
N CYS A 153 38.49 19.61 0.02
CA CYS A 153 39.83 20.07 0.38
C CYS A 153 39.84 21.07 1.54
N LEU A 154 38.85 21.96 1.60
CA LEU A 154 38.85 23.10 2.52
C LEU A 154 37.69 23.08 3.53
N THR A 155 36.48 22.82 3.09
CA THR A 155 35.26 23.03 3.91
C THR A 155 34.97 21.85 4.82
N LEU A 156 35.11 20.61 4.33
CA LEU A 156 34.70 19.40 5.05
C LEU A 156 35.41 19.24 6.42
N ASN A 157 36.69 19.59 6.49
CA ASN A 157 37.49 19.49 7.71
C ASN A 157 37.59 20.81 8.49
N SER A 158 36.86 21.83 8.05
CA SER A 158 36.81 23.13 8.74
C SER A 158 35.62 23.15 9.72
N ASN A 159 35.71 24.01 10.74
CA ASN A 159 34.60 24.31 11.64
C ASN A 159 33.72 25.47 11.10
N ILE A 160 33.81 25.75 9.80
CA ILE A 160 33.08 26.84 9.14
C ILE A 160 31.78 26.28 8.54
N ASN A 161 30.66 26.79 9.00
CA ASN A 161 29.34 26.47 8.47
C ASN A 161 29.03 27.31 7.20
N GLU A 162 29.69 26.98 6.11
CA GLU A 162 29.59 27.72 4.84
C GLU A 162 28.16 27.74 4.27
N TYR A 163 27.38 26.69 4.56
CA TYR A 163 26.02 26.52 4.02
C TYR A 163 24.91 26.94 5.01
N ASN A 164 25.27 27.58 6.12
CA ASN A 164 24.33 28.01 7.16
C ASN A 164 23.33 26.91 7.60
N LEU A 165 23.87 25.72 7.88
CA LEU A 165 23.09 24.60 8.39
C LEU A 165 22.75 24.82 9.86
N LEU A 166 21.59 24.36 10.29
CA LEU A 166 21.25 24.27 11.70
C LEU A 166 21.86 22.99 12.32
N GLU A 167 21.96 22.92 13.64
CA GLU A 167 22.38 21.70 14.35
C GLU A 167 21.47 20.55 13.95
N ASN A 168 22.05 19.39 13.63
CA ASN A 168 21.40 18.20 13.07
C ASN A 168 20.73 18.35 11.69
N GLU A 169 20.92 19.47 11.02
CA GLU A 169 20.45 19.63 9.62
C GLU A 169 21.38 18.93 8.65
N TYR A 170 20.80 18.32 7.62
CA TYR A 170 21.54 17.55 6.64
C TYR A 170 21.91 18.37 5.42
N LEU A 171 23.10 18.10 4.83
CA LEU A 171 23.57 18.61 3.55
C LEU A 171 23.64 17.46 2.56
N ILE A 172 22.88 17.55 1.48
CA ILE A 172 22.89 16.62 0.36
C ILE A 172 23.56 17.30 -0.81
N ILE A 173 24.75 16.80 -1.20
CA ILE A 173 25.53 17.35 -2.30
C ILE A 173 25.23 16.53 -3.56
N LYS A 174 24.83 17.22 -4.62
CA LYS A 174 24.58 16.64 -5.94
C LYS A 174 25.61 17.17 -6.95
N LEU A 175 26.01 16.33 -7.89
CA LEU A 175 26.77 16.65 -9.09
C LEU A 175 26.01 16.09 -10.28
N ASP A 176 25.65 16.90 -11.26
CA ASP A 176 24.80 16.51 -12.38
C ASP A 176 23.52 15.80 -11.94
N ASN A 177 22.86 16.32 -10.91
CA ASN A 177 21.67 15.74 -10.28
C ASN A 177 21.84 14.37 -9.61
N LYS A 178 23.08 13.86 -9.51
CA LYS A 178 23.38 12.62 -8.77
C LYS A 178 23.93 12.95 -7.39
N VAL A 179 23.44 12.26 -6.37
CA VAL A 179 23.96 12.42 -5.00
C VAL A 179 25.39 11.88 -4.92
N VAL A 180 26.33 12.77 -4.58
CA VAL A 180 27.77 12.46 -4.43
C VAL A 180 28.27 12.61 -3.00
N GLY A 181 27.54 13.33 -2.14
CA GLY A 181 27.87 13.50 -0.73
C GLY A 181 26.65 13.67 0.14
N LYS A 182 26.74 13.23 1.40
CA LYS A 182 25.68 13.34 2.40
C LYS A 182 26.30 13.56 3.79
N TYR A 183 26.01 14.71 4.36
CA TYR A 183 26.61 15.15 5.61
C TYR A 183 25.54 15.67 6.55
N LYS A 184 25.83 15.65 7.85
CA LYS A 184 25.03 16.30 8.90
C LYS A 184 25.91 17.34 9.57
N TRP A 185 25.36 18.53 9.84
CA TRP A 185 26.02 19.53 10.67
C TRP A 185 25.80 19.18 12.15
N LYS A 186 26.86 18.87 12.86
CA LYS A 186 26.78 18.49 14.27
C LYS A 186 28.05 18.95 15.02
N ASN A 187 27.88 19.65 16.14
CA ASN A 187 28.98 20.15 16.96
C ASN A 187 30.04 20.90 16.14
N ASP A 188 29.60 21.86 15.33
CA ASP A 188 30.43 22.68 14.44
C ASP A 188 31.27 21.89 13.44
N LYS A 189 30.78 20.75 12.96
CA LYS A 189 31.45 19.90 11.97
C LYS A 189 30.49 19.27 10.98
N TYR A 190 30.98 19.02 9.75
CA TYR A 190 30.31 18.15 8.77
C TYR A 190 30.62 16.70 9.09
N VAL A 191 29.60 15.96 9.52
CA VAL A 191 29.70 14.52 9.82
C VAL A 191 29.10 13.73 8.67
N GLU A 192 29.92 12.91 8.02
CA GLU A 192 29.43 12.04 6.94
C GLU A 192 28.44 11.01 7.45
N ILE A 193 27.31 10.83 6.75
CA ILE A 193 26.27 9.88 7.14
C ILE A 193 26.67 8.49 6.67
N GLN A 194 26.83 7.59 7.60
CA GLN A 194 27.11 6.18 7.34
C GLN A 194 25.84 5.40 6.97
N TYR A 195 26.03 4.32 6.22
CA TYR A 195 24.93 3.42 5.90
C TYR A 195 24.38 2.74 7.16
N LYS A 196 23.10 2.96 7.43
CA LYS A 196 22.41 2.40 8.58
C LYS A 196 21.53 1.22 8.19
N LYS A 197 21.37 0.28 9.11
CA LYS A 197 20.46 -0.85 9.01
C LYS A 197 19.84 -1.12 10.38
N PHE A 198 18.55 -1.39 10.42
CA PHE A 198 17.88 -1.89 11.62
C PHE A 198 17.57 -3.37 11.42
N GLU A 199 17.65 -4.15 12.48
CA GLU A 199 17.33 -5.58 12.46
C GLU A 199 16.40 -5.88 13.64
N SER A 200 15.26 -6.45 13.34
CA SER A 200 14.23 -6.88 14.27
C SER A 200 13.81 -8.30 13.92
N SER A 201 13.52 -9.14 14.92
CA SER A 201 12.96 -10.48 14.68
C SER A 201 11.57 -10.39 14.08
N THR A 202 10.79 -9.39 14.49
CA THR A 202 9.43 -9.12 14.04
C THR A 202 9.38 -8.50 12.63
N PHE A 203 10.24 -7.52 12.34
CA PHE A 203 10.20 -6.75 11.08
C PHE A 203 11.30 -7.12 10.09
N GLY A 204 12.18 -8.06 10.45
CA GLY A 204 13.32 -8.45 9.64
C GLY A 204 14.38 -7.34 9.53
N LYS A 205 15.17 -7.37 8.45
CA LYS A 205 16.20 -6.38 8.17
C LYS A 205 15.63 -5.20 7.39
N ILE A 206 15.71 -4.02 7.98
CA ILE A 206 15.25 -2.75 7.40
C ILE A 206 16.46 -1.96 6.95
N VAL A 207 16.47 -1.58 5.68
CA VAL A 207 17.50 -0.78 5.02
C VAL A 207 16.85 0.30 4.18
N PRO A 208 17.52 1.43 3.92
CA PRO A 208 17.02 2.45 3.00
C PRO A 208 16.75 1.84 1.62
N LYS A 209 15.62 2.21 1.00
CA LYS A 209 15.26 1.72 -0.33
C LYS A 209 16.14 2.39 -1.39
N ASN A 210 16.68 1.62 -2.34
CA ASN A 210 17.31 2.10 -3.58
C ASN A 210 18.26 3.30 -3.42
N ASN A 211 19.05 3.34 -2.34
CA ASN A 211 19.83 4.52 -2.00
C ASN A 211 18.99 5.81 -1.86
N ASP A 212 17.69 5.68 -1.51
CA ASP A 212 16.86 6.83 -1.19
C ASP A 212 17.53 7.64 -0.07
N ILE A 213 18.06 8.80 -0.46
CA ILE A 213 18.81 9.66 0.43
C ILE A 213 17.98 10.12 1.62
N TYR A 214 16.68 10.34 1.43
CA TYR A 214 15.78 10.80 2.49
C TYR A 214 15.53 9.71 3.53
N GLN A 215 15.44 8.44 3.09
CA GLN A 215 15.40 7.32 4.03
C GLN A 215 16.73 7.10 4.75
N HIS A 216 17.87 7.35 4.09
CA HIS A 216 19.17 7.30 4.75
C HIS A 216 19.26 8.31 5.89
N ILE A 217 18.92 9.58 5.59
CA ILE A 217 18.97 10.64 6.62
C ILE A 217 17.89 10.44 7.69
N ALA A 218 16.72 9.87 7.35
CA ALA A 218 15.70 9.50 8.32
C ALA A 218 16.19 8.41 9.30
N MET A 219 16.87 7.38 8.81
CA MET A 219 17.44 6.33 9.66
C MET A 219 18.57 6.87 10.54
N ASP A 220 19.40 7.79 10.04
CA ASP A 220 20.41 8.47 10.85
C ASP A 220 19.76 9.34 11.92
N SER A 221 18.70 10.08 11.59
CA SER A 221 17.96 10.91 12.52
C SER A 221 17.31 10.10 13.64
N LEU A 222 16.68 8.98 13.32
CA LEU A 222 16.09 8.05 14.31
C LEU A 222 17.12 7.53 15.31
N GLU A 223 18.35 7.23 14.87
CA GLU A 223 19.39 6.68 15.73
C GLU A 223 20.15 7.73 16.56
N SER A 224 20.23 8.96 16.06
CA SER A 224 21.13 9.99 16.60
C SER A 224 20.44 11.11 17.39
N ASN A 225 19.11 11.21 17.33
CA ASN A 225 18.35 12.27 18.00
C ASN A 225 17.32 11.70 18.98
N GLN A 226 17.09 12.42 20.06
CA GLN A 226 16.07 12.05 21.04
C GLN A 226 14.65 12.31 20.52
N LEU A 227 14.45 13.40 19.78
CA LEU A 227 13.20 13.73 19.12
C LEU A 227 13.40 13.72 17.60
N THR A 228 12.75 12.80 16.90
CA THR A 228 12.77 12.75 15.44
C THR A 228 11.38 12.96 14.86
N VAL A 229 11.29 13.90 13.93
CA VAL A 229 10.09 14.17 13.12
C VAL A 229 10.29 13.62 11.72
N LEU A 230 9.42 12.68 11.34
CA LEU A 230 9.34 12.14 9.99
C LEU A 230 8.11 12.73 9.30
N ARG A 231 8.32 13.67 8.40
CA ARG A 231 7.24 14.28 7.61
C ARG A 231 7.21 13.66 6.23
N GLY A 232 6.03 13.42 5.73
CA GLY A 232 5.85 12.96 4.36
C GLY A 232 4.53 12.25 4.15
N PRO A 233 4.10 12.13 2.89
CA PRO A 233 2.84 11.49 2.56
C PRO A 233 2.87 10.01 2.94
N ALA A 234 1.77 9.52 3.51
CA ALA A 234 1.61 8.10 3.88
C ALA A 234 1.76 7.19 2.64
N GLY A 235 2.46 6.07 2.77
CA GLY A 235 2.55 5.05 1.71
C GLY A 235 3.77 5.15 0.80
N SER A 236 4.94 4.81 1.29
CA SER A 236 6.19 4.86 0.54
C SER A 236 6.52 3.54 -0.18
N GLY A 237 6.20 3.42 -1.46
CA GLY A 237 7.08 2.73 -2.41
C GLY A 237 6.84 1.29 -2.82
N LYS A 238 5.65 0.65 -2.66
CA LYS A 238 5.41 -0.72 -3.16
C LYS A 238 4.08 -0.79 -3.88
N ALA A 239 4.09 -0.88 -5.21
CA ALA A 239 2.85 -0.82 -5.95
C ALA A 239 2.80 -1.80 -7.11
N GLN A 240 1.59 -2.26 -7.42
CA GLN A 240 1.25 -3.04 -8.59
C GLN A 240 0.11 -2.35 -9.35
N PRO A 241 -0.05 -2.60 -10.65
CA PRO A 241 -1.11 -2.00 -11.46
C PRO A 241 -2.51 -2.20 -10.86
N ASN A 242 -3.37 -1.19 -10.97
CA ASN A 242 -4.76 -1.28 -10.53
C ASN A 242 -5.54 -2.38 -11.27
N SER A 243 -5.09 -2.75 -12.47
CA SER A 243 -5.61 -3.84 -13.29
C SER A 243 -5.24 -5.23 -12.75
N THR A 244 -4.22 -5.35 -11.88
CA THR A 244 -3.79 -6.61 -11.28
C THR A 244 -4.94 -7.31 -10.57
N LEU A 245 -5.18 -8.59 -10.91
CA LEU A 245 -6.22 -9.39 -10.28
C LEU A 245 -5.69 -9.98 -8.97
N VAL A 246 -6.47 -9.87 -7.92
CA VAL A 246 -6.16 -10.40 -6.59
C VAL A 246 -7.17 -11.52 -6.27
N PRO A 247 -6.71 -12.74 -6.00
CA PRO A 247 -7.60 -13.85 -5.68
C PRO A 247 -8.22 -13.70 -4.29
N THR A 248 -9.50 -13.97 -4.22
CA THR A 248 -10.30 -14.04 -2.97
C THR A 248 -11.08 -15.33 -2.95
N LYS A 249 -11.67 -15.72 -1.83
CA LYS A 249 -12.57 -16.90 -1.77
C LYS A 249 -13.81 -16.79 -2.67
N LYS A 250 -14.17 -15.59 -3.12
CA LYS A 250 -15.32 -15.35 -3.99
C LYS A 250 -14.97 -15.23 -5.48
N GLY A 251 -13.69 -15.34 -5.83
CA GLY A 251 -13.17 -15.11 -7.18
C GLY A 251 -12.12 -14.00 -7.18
N TYR A 252 -11.86 -13.41 -8.35
CA TYR A 252 -10.88 -12.33 -8.49
C TYR A 252 -11.51 -10.96 -8.31
N ILE A 253 -10.77 -10.04 -7.68
CA ILE A 253 -11.06 -8.61 -7.60
C ILE A 253 -9.87 -7.83 -8.15
N LYS A 254 -10.09 -6.71 -8.85
CA LYS A 254 -8.99 -5.86 -9.28
C LYS A 254 -8.38 -5.13 -8.08
N LEU A 255 -7.05 -4.99 -8.07
CA LEU A 255 -6.32 -4.32 -6.99
C LEU A 255 -6.81 -2.88 -6.77
N GLY A 256 -7.18 -2.17 -7.85
CA GLY A 256 -7.73 -0.82 -7.76
C GLY A 256 -9.13 -0.74 -7.16
N ASP A 257 -9.88 -1.84 -7.12
CA ASP A 257 -11.26 -1.92 -6.58
C ASP A 257 -11.29 -2.42 -5.12
N ILE A 258 -10.15 -2.89 -4.58
CA ILE A 258 -10.04 -3.37 -3.19
C ILE A 258 -10.24 -2.22 -2.21
N LYS A 259 -10.99 -2.51 -1.15
CA LYS A 259 -11.29 -1.59 -0.04
C LYS A 259 -10.74 -2.11 1.28
N VAL A 260 -10.54 -1.19 2.21
CA VAL A 260 -10.23 -1.55 3.61
C VAL A 260 -11.36 -2.42 4.17
N GLY A 261 -10.98 -3.54 4.77
CA GLY A 261 -11.90 -4.53 5.30
C GLY A 261 -12.20 -5.71 4.36
N ASP A 262 -11.82 -5.65 3.08
CA ASP A 262 -11.90 -6.79 2.17
C ASP A 262 -10.94 -7.90 2.60
N ASN A 263 -11.29 -9.15 2.27
CA ASN A 263 -10.42 -10.29 2.49
C ASN A 263 -9.74 -10.71 1.19
N VAL A 264 -8.41 -10.79 1.21
CA VAL A 264 -7.56 -11.35 0.16
C VAL A 264 -6.88 -12.62 0.68
N LEU A 265 -6.10 -13.31 -0.12
CA LEU A 265 -5.45 -14.55 0.28
C LEU A 265 -3.96 -14.32 0.61
N ASP A 266 -3.49 -14.90 1.71
CA ASP A 266 -2.08 -14.96 2.06
C ASP A 266 -1.34 -16.07 1.29
N ARG A 267 -0.02 -16.18 1.47
CA ARG A 267 0.77 -17.22 0.80
C ARG A 267 0.43 -18.66 1.25
N PHE A 268 -0.24 -18.84 2.37
CA PHE A 268 -0.69 -20.13 2.87
C PHE A 268 -2.08 -20.52 2.37
N GLY A 269 -2.72 -19.65 1.56
CA GLY A 269 -4.05 -19.87 1.02
C GLY A 269 -5.18 -19.50 1.99
N ASN A 270 -4.87 -18.90 3.14
CA ASN A 270 -5.84 -18.42 4.12
C ASN A 270 -6.33 -17.01 3.78
N GLU A 271 -7.52 -16.66 4.27
CA GLU A 271 -7.98 -15.29 4.18
C GLU A 271 -7.17 -14.38 5.11
N THR A 272 -6.75 -13.23 4.57
CA THR A 272 -6.12 -12.15 5.31
C THR A 272 -6.86 -10.85 5.00
N LYS A 273 -7.13 -10.05 6.03
CA LYS A 273 -7.89 -8.81 5.88
C LYS A 273 -7.03 -7.69 5.29
N VAL A 274 -7.61 -6.88 4.43
CA VAL A 274 -6.99 -5.65 3.95
C VAL A 274 -7.17 -4.56 4.99
N LEU A 275 -6.09 -4.09 5.56
CA LEU A 275 -6.07 -3.09 6.63
C LEU A 275 -6.01 -1.68 6.08
N ALA A 276 -5.32 -1.48 4.95
CA ALA A 276 -5.22 -0.20 4.28
C ALA A 276 -5.02 -0.36 2.77
N VAL A 277 -5.49 0.62 2.01
CA VAL A 277 -5.33 0.70 0.56
C VAL A 277 -4.64 2.02 0.24
N TYR A 278 -3.55 1.95 -0.50
CA TYR A 278 -2.70 3.09 -0.83
C TYR A 278 -2.59 3.22 -2.36
N PRO A 279 -3.45 4.00 -3.03
CA PRO A 279 -3.27 4.34 -4.43
C PRO A 279 -1.94 5.04 -4.64
N GLN A 280 -1.15 4.58 -5.62
CA GLN A 280 0.21 5.07 -5.88
C GLN A 280 0.30 5.90 -7.16
N GLY A 281 -0.79 5.98 -7.94
CA GLY A 281 -0.89 6.67 -9.21
C GLY A 281 -0.03 6.06 -10.31
N LEU A 282 0.23 6.86 -11.34
CA LEU A 282 1.04 6.44 -12.47
C LEU A 282 2.49 6.18 -12.03
N LYS A 283 2.94 4.94 -12.20
CA LYS A 283 4.31 4.51 -11.92
C LYS A 283 4.91 3.81 -13.14
N GLU A 284 6.24 3.90 -13.27
CA GLU A 284 6.95 3.03 -14.20
C GLU A 284 6.59 1.59 -13.92
N ASN A 285 6.21 0.87 -14.97
CA ASN A 285 5.78 -0.51 -14.90
C ASN A 285 6.88 -1.45 -15.38
N TYR A 286 7.08 -2.54 -14.64
CA TYR A 286 8.04 -3.59 -14.97
C TYR A 286 7.32 -4.92 -15.03
N LYS A 287 7.52 -5.64 -16.13
CA LYS A 287 7.03 -7.00 -16.33
C LYS A 287 8.07 -7.99 -15.81
N ILE A 288 7.67 -8.82 -14.87
CA ILE A 288 8.48 -9.89 -14.30
C ILE A 288 7.98 -11.22 -14.84
N THR A 289 8.87 -11.99 -15.48
CA THR A 289 8.56 -13.33 -15.98
C THR A 289 9.24 -14.38 -15.11
N PHE A 290 8.46 -15.37 -14.67
CA PHE A 290 8.92 -16.46 -13.83
C PHE A 290 9.19 -17.75 -14.62
N SER A 291 9.85 -18.73 -13.98
CA SER A 291 10.32 -19.97 -14.59
C SER A 291 9.23 -20.88 -15.16
N ASP A 292 8.00 -20.75 -14.71
CA ASP A 292 6.85 -21.52 -15.20
C ASP A 292 5.91 -20.72 -16.10
N GLY A 293 6.34 -19.54 -16.53
CA GLY A 293 5.59 -18.67 -17.42
C GLY A 293 4.63 -17.73 -16.73
N ARG A 294 4.52 -17.72 -15.39
CA ARG A 294 3.78 -16.68 -14.65
C ARG A 294 4.36 -15.31 -14.95
N ILE A 295 3.51 -14.32 -14.94
CA ILE A 295 3.88 -12.92 -15.16
C ILE A 295 3.28 -12.09 -14.05
N SER A 296 4.05 -11.13 -13.54
CA SER A 296 3.56 -10.09 -12.64
C SER A 296 4.03 -8.74 -13.11
N TYR A 297 3.27 -7.72 -12.76
CA TYR A 297 3.61 -6.34 -13.05
C TYR A 297 3.74 -5.56 -11.75
N CYS A 298 4.76 -4.71 -11.66
CA CYS A 298 4.97 -3.86 -10.48
C CYS A 298 5.92 -2.71 -10.81
N ASN A 299 6.03 -1.73 -9.90
CA ASN A 299 7.03 -0.66 -10.05
C ASN A 299 8.44 -1.15 -9.67
N ASN A 300 9.47 -0.35 -10.01
CA ASN A 300 10.88 -0.64 -9.75
C ASN A 300 11.22 -0.84 -8.26
N GLU A 301 10.43 -0.28 -7.37
CA GLU A 301 10.63 -0.32 -5.92
C GLU A 301 9.87 -1.45 -5.24
N HIS A 302 9.05 -2.16 -6.00
CA HIS A 302 8.31 -3.29 -5.47
C HIS A 302 9.25 -4.34 -4.91
N ILE A 303 8.92 -4.86 -3.71
CA ILE A 303 9.76 -5.81 -3.00
C ILE A 303 9.29 -7.24 -3.25
N TRP A 304 10.26 -8.09 -3.53
CA TRP A 304 10.08 -9.54 -3.64
C TRP A 304 10.85 -10.24 -2.54
N SER A 305 10.18 -11.10 -1.79
CA SER A 305 10.80 -11.96 -0.78
C SER A 305 11.39 -13.19 -1.46
N CYS A 306 12.72 -13.25 -1.55
CA CYS A 306 13.44 -14.32 -2.24
C CYS A 306 14.22 -15.20 -1.26
N TYR A 307 14.29 -16.49 -1.54
CA TYR A 307 15.10 -17.42 -0.76
C TYR A 307 16.60 -17.14 -0.90
N THR A 308 17.30 -17.13 0.21
CA THR A 308 18.77 -17.16 0.28
C THR A 308 19.27 -18.61 0.10
N SER A 309 20.57 -18.78 -0.10
CA SER A 309 21.22 -20.10 -0.15
C SER A 309 21.00 -20.94 1.13
N LYS A 310 20.77 -20.27 2.26
CA LYS A 310 20.47 -20.91 3.56
C LYS A 310 18.99 -21.21 3.78
N GLY A 311 18.11 -20.91 2.79
CA GLY A 311 16.68 -21.19 2.88
C GLY A 311 15.84 -20.12 3.59
N HIS A 312 16.44 -19.03 4.09
CA HIS A 312 15.71 -17.90 4.68
C HIS A 312 15.21 -16.94 3.60
N LEU A 313 14.08 -16.29 3.83
CA LEU A 313 13.59 -15.23 2.96
C LEU A 313 14.37 -13.94 3.17
N LYS A 314 14.71 -13.27 2.08
CA LYS A 314 15.34 -11.95 2.06
C LYS A 314 14.65 -11.08 1.01
N ASN A 315 14.43 -9.83 1.35
CA ASN A 315 13.72 -8.88 0.50
C ASN A 315 14.67 -8.17 -0.47
N PHE A 316 14.26 -8.09 -1.74
CA PHE A 316 14.97 -7.35 -2.80
C PHE A 316 13.96 -6.52 -3.59
N THR A 317 14.33 -5.31 -3.98
CA THR A 317 13.54 -4.52 -4.93
C THR A 317 13.86 -4.93 -6.37
N ILE A 318 12.95 -4.60 -7.29
CA ILE A 318 13.18 -4.79 -8.73
C ILE A 318 14.45 -4.08 -9.18
N GLN A 319 14.68 -2.84 -8.73
CA GLN A 319 15.88 -2.10 -9.08
C GLN A 319 17.17 -2.81 -8.60
N GLN A 320 17.18 -3.32 -7.36
CA GLN A 320 18.32 -4.08 -6.85
C GLN A 320 18.61 -5.35 -7.64
N MET A 321 17.56 -6.01 -8.16
CA MET A 321 17.71 -7.20 -9.00
C MET A 321 18.29 -6.84 -10.37
N ILE A 322 17.87 -5.71 -10.95
CA ILE A 322 18.41 -5.19 -12.21
C ILE A 322 19.88 -4.82 -12.05
N ASP A 323 20.24 -4.04 -11.04
CA ASP A 323 21.60 -3.55 -10.80
C ASP A 323 22.61 -4.68 -10.55
N SER A 324 22.17 -5.74 -9.85
CA SER A 324 23.04 -6.88 -9.51
C SER A 324 23.01 -8.00 -10.55
N GLY A 325 22.12 -7.92 -11.55
CA GLY A 325 21.86 -8.96 -12.53
C GLY A 325 21.15 -10.20 -11.94
N LEU A 326 20.40 -10.90 -12.78
CA LEU A 326 19.56 -12.04 -12.38
C LEU A 326 20.33 -13.34 -12.19
N GLN A 327 21.53 -13.46 -12.74
CA GLN A 327 22.37 -14.65 -12.68
C GLN A 327 23.70 -14.36 -11.98
N THR A 328 24.30 -15.40 -11.40
CA THR A 328 25.69 -15.38 -10.94
C THR A 328 26.64 -15.49 -12.12
N GLU A 329 27.94 -15.25 -11.91
CA GLU A 329 28.98 -15.47 -12.92
C GLU A 329 28.99 -16.91 -13.44
N GLY A 330 28.58 -17.88 -12.62
CA GLY A 330 28.45 -19.29 -13.00
C GLY A 330 27.13 -19.66 -13.72
N GLY A 331 26.26 -18.65 -14.04
CA GLY A 331 25.00 -18.84 -14.75
C GLY A 331 23.84 -19.32 -13.87
N GLU A 332 24.00 -19.40 -12.56
CA GLU A 332 22.92 -19.77 -11.65
C GLU A 332 21.96 -18.61 -11.37
N TRP A 333 20.66 -18.90 -11.34
CA TRP A 333 19.63 -17.91 -11.04
C TRP A 333 19.61 -17.52 -9.56
N LYS A 334 19.76 -16.22 -9.29
CA LYS A 334 19.88 -15.66 -7.93
C LYS A 334 18.55 -15.57 -7.18
N TYR A 335 17.46 -15.22 -7.87
CA TYR A 335 16.20 -14.83 -7.22
C TYR A 335 15.11 -15.87 -7.40
N LYS A 336 14.68 -16.45 -6.28
CA LYS A 336 13.64 -17.49 -6.21
C LYS A 336 12.65 -17.09 -5.12
N ILE A 337 11.38 -16.87 -5.48
CA ILE A 337 10.29 -16.55 -4.55
C ILE A 337 9.58 -17.82 -4.09
N PRO A 338 8.86 -17.81 -2.95
CA PRO A 338 8.02 -18.93 -2.54
C PRO A 338 6.84 -19.12 -3.50
N ILE A 339 6.43 -20.37 -3.71
CA ILE A 339 5.14 -20.71 -4.31
C ILE A 339 4.10 -20.69 -3.18
N SER A 340 2.86 -20.29 -3.49
CA SER A 340 1.73 -20.33 -2.55
C SER A 340 1.42 -21.74 -2.11
N ALA A 341 0.90 -21.93 -0.90
CA ALA A 341 0.24 -23.17 -0.54
C ALA A 341 -1.09 -23.33 -1.29
N PRO A 342 -1.68 -24.53 -1.33
CA PRO A 342 -3.00 -24.76 -1.92
C PRO A 342 -4.05 -23.83 -1.28
N VAL A 343 -4.81 -23.13 -2.11
CA VAL A 343 -5.90 -22.26 -1.65
C VAL A 343 -7.15 -23.10 -1.39
N GLU A 344 -7.78 -22.97 -0.23
CA GLU A 344 -9.06 -23.64 0.05
C GLU A 344 -10.24 -22.69 -0.23
N TYR A 345 -11.03 -23.01 -1.26
CA TYR A 345 -12.23 -22.25 -1.64
C TYR A 345 -13.52 -22.75 -0.97
N GLY A 346 -13.44 -23.87 -0.24
CA GLY A 346 -14.59 -24.55 0.32
C GLY A 346 -15.25 -25.54 -0.66
N GLU A 347 -16.06 -26.44 -0.08
CA GLU A 347 -16.77 -27.44 -0.87
C GLU A 347 -17.96 -26.82 -1.60
N LYS A 348 -18.07 -27.10 -2.89
CA LYS A 348 -19.18 -26.63 -3.73
C LYS A 348 -20.04 -27.83 -4.14
N HIS A 349 -21.32 -27.59 -4.29
CA HIS A 349 -22.22 -28.54 -4.91
C HIS A 349 -22.05 -28.47 -6.43
N PHE A 350 -21.71 -29.59 -7.05
CA PHE A 350 -21.65 -29.77 -8.49
C PHE A 350 -22.64 -30.84 -8.94
N ASP A 351 -23.40 -30.55 -9.98
CA ASP A 351 -24.32 -31.51 -10.57
C ASP A 351 -23.58 -32.70 -11.19
N ILE A 352 -22.35 -32.47 -11.64
CA ILE A 352 -21.46 -33.49 -12.21
C ILE A 352 -20.17 -33.53 -11.42
N ASP A 353 -19.74 -34.73 -11.02
CA ASP A 353 -18.46 -34.89 -10.30
C ASP A 353 -17.31 -34.29 -11.11
N PRO A 354 -16.41 -33.51 -10.47
CA PRO A 354 -15.26 -32.89 -11.15
C PRO A 354 -14.37 -33.87 -11.90
N TYR A 355 -14.22 -35.11 -11.42
CA TYR A 355 -13.47 -36.15 -12.14
C TYR A 355 -14.09 -36.47 -13.51
N VAL A 356 -15.40 -36.57 -13.56
CA VAL A 356 -16.15 -36.84 -14.82
C VAL A 356 -15.93 -35.71 -15.81
N ILE A 357 -16.04 -34.45 -15.35
CA ILE A 357 -15.76 -33.28 -16.19
C ILE A 357 -14.33 -33.35 -16.75
N GLY A 358 -13.34 -33.60 -15.88
CA GLY A 358 -11.94 -33.72 -16.29
C GLY A 358 -11.74 -34.85 -17.32
N ALA A 359 -12.30 -36.00 -17.07
CA ALA A 359 -12.18 -37.15 -17.99
C ALA A 359 -12.83 -36.86 -19.36
N PHE A 360 -14.02 -36.27 -19.40
CA PHE A 360 -14.70 -35.89 -20.65
C PHE A 360 -13.98 -34.77 -21.41
N LEU A 361 -13.35 -33.84 -20.72
CA LEU A 361 -12.51 -32.82 -21.36
C LEU A 361 -11.24 -33.41 -21.99
N GLY A 362 -10.72 -34.53 -21.46
CA GLY A 362 -9.67 -35.31 -22.11
C GLY A 362 -10.26 -36.15 -23.29
N ASP A 363 -10.64 -37.39 -23.00
CA ASP A 363 -11.02 -38.42 -23.99
C ASP A 363 -12.52 -38.44 -24.37
N GLY A 364 -13.34 -37.52 -23.85
CA GLY A 364 -14.75 -37.46 -24.20
C GLY A 364 -15.02 -36.86 -25.57
N CYS A 365 -15.91 -37.53 -26.36
CA CYS A 365 -16.46 -36.93 -27.58
C CYS A 365 -17.68 -36.07 -27.21
N CYS A 366 -17.50 -34.77 -27.24
CA CYS A 366 -18.53 -33.79 -26.87
C CYS A 366 -19.17 -33.10 -28.09
N LYS A 367 -18.96 -33.61 -29.32
CA LYS A 367 -19.50 -33.00 -30.55
C LYS A 367 -20.97 -33.24 -30.76
N GLU A 368 -21.45 -34.44 -30.45
CA GLU A 368 -22.78 -34.91 -30.76
C GLU A 368 -23.34 -35.78 -29.62
N LEU A 369 -24.66 -35.95 -29.63
CA LEU A 369 -25.34 -36.83 -28.70
C LEU A 369 -25.60 -38.20 -29.35
N PRO A 370 -25.45 -39.35 -28.62
CA PRO A 370 -25.08 -39.43 -27.21
C PRO A 370 -23.60 -39.17 -26.96
N LEU A 371 -23.24 -38.65 -25.78
CA LEU A 371 -21.85 -38.52 -25.39
C LEU A 371 -21.20 -39.88 -25.32
N THR A 372 -20.05 -40.02 -25.97
CA THR A 372 -19.24 -41.24 -25.93
C THR A 372 -17.90 -40.91 -25.27
N PHE A 373 -17.35 -41.89 -24.60
CA PHE A 373 -16.05 -41.81 -23.95
C PHE A 373 -15.08 -42.77 -24.60
N SER A 374 -13.93 -42.29 -25.04
CA SER A 374 -12.94 -43.12 -25.74
C SER A 374 -11.81 -43.50 -24.80
N SER A 375 -11.70 -44.76 -24.41
CA SER A 375 -10.61 -45.21 -23.55
C SER A 375 -10.26 -46.68 -23.74
N ASN A 376 -8.98 -46.99 -23.58
CA ASN A 376 -8.49 -48.36 -23.44
C ASN A 376 -8.49 -48.86 -21.98
N ASP A 377 -8.56 -47.93 -21.00
CA ASP A 377 -8.52 -48.23 -19.58
C ASP A 377 -9.94 -48.34 -19.03
N GLU A 378 -10.42 -49.58 -18.84
CA GLU A 378 -11.75 -49.87 -18.29
C GLU A 378 -11.90 -49.34 -16.84
N GLU A 379 -10.79 -49.18 -16.10
CA GLU A 379 -10.79 -48.57 -14.76
C GLU A 379 -11.36 -47.18 -14.77
N ILE A 380 -11.01 -46.32 -15.78
CA ILE A 380 -11.54 -44.98 -15.94
C ILE A 380 -13.04 -44.99 -16.23
N VAL A 381 -13.45 -45.91 -17.14
CA VAL A 381 -14.85 -46.03 -17.57
C VAL A 381 -15.73 -46.50 -16.41
N SER A 382 -15.27 -47.47 -15.63
CA SER A 382 -15.95 -47.97 -14.44
C SER A 382 -16.11 -46.86 -13.36
N GLU A 383 -15.08 -46.07 -13.16
CA GLU A 383 -15.15 -44.95 -12.21
C GLU A 383 -16.13 -43.84 -12.68
N ILE A 384 -16.11 -43.51 -13.99
CA ILE A 384 -17.09 -42.59 -14.58
C ILE A 384 -18.50 -43.16 -14.40
N ALA A 385 -18.76 -44.42 -14.77
CA ALA A 385 -20.08 -45.03 -14.65
C ALA A 385 -20.62 -44.98 -13.23
N LYS A 386 -19.78 -45.26 -12.23
CA LYS A 386 -20.11 -45.15 -10.82
C LYS A 386 -20.48 -43.72 -10.41
N LEU A 387 -19.68 -42.73 -10.79
CA LEU A 387 -19.86 -41.32 -10.41
C LEU A 387 -21.10 -40.68 -11.04
N ILE A 388 -21.47 -41.10 -12.27
CA ILE A 388 -22.68 -40.64 -12.94
C ILE A 388 -23.92 -41.47 -12.59
N GLY A 389 -23.78 -42.56 -11.86
CA GLY A 389 -24.88 -43.44 -11.50
C GLY A 389 -25.40 -44.28 -12.67
N ALA A 390 -24.56 -44.62 -13.66
CA ALA A 390 -24.90 -45.51 -14.74
C ALA A 390 -25.07 -46.93 -14.21
N VAL A 391 -26.08 -47.69 -14.70
CA VAL A 391 -26.36 -49.07 -14.32
C VAL A 391 -25.56 -50.07 -15.14
N GLU A 392 -25.23 -49.71 -16.37
CA GLU A 392 -24.44 -50.53 -17.30
C GLU A 392 -23.59 -49.61 -18.19
N TYR A 393 -22.50 -50.15 -18.71
CA TYR A 393 -21.69 -49.49 -19.73
C TYR A 393 -21.17 -50.57 -20.72
N HIS A 394 -21.11 -50.27 -22.00
CA HIS A 394 -20.70 -51.23 -23.03
C HIS A 394 -19.77 -50.55 -24.04
N LYS A 395 -18.81 -51.33 -24.56
CA LYS A 395 -18.02 -50.91 -25.73
C LYS A 395 -18.93 -50.87 -26.97
N ASN A 396 -18.78 -49.86 -27.77
CA ASN A 396 -19.41 -49.80 -29.07
C ASN A 396 -18.79 -50.87 -29.97
N SER A 397 -19.63 -51.69 -30.58
CA SER A 397 -19.19 -52.82 -31.41
C SER A 397 -18.48 -52.40 -32.72
N GLU A 398 -18.72 -51.18 -33.19
CA GLU A 398 -18.16 -50.67 -34.45
C GLU A 398 -16.86 -49.86 -34.22
N LEU A 399 -16.71 -49.24 -33.01
CA LEU A 399 -15.58 -48.41 -32.64
C LEU A 399 -14.93 -48.94 -31.35
N ASN A 400 -13.91 -49.76 -31.51
CA ASN A 400 -13.26 -50.56 -30.43
C ASN A 400 -12.84 -49.82 -29.15
N PHE A 401 -12.88 -48.47 -29.13
CA PHE A 401 -12.43 -47.67 -27.99
C PHE A 401 -13.53 -46.80 -27.39
N ASN A 402 -14.73 -46.76 -28.00
CA ASN A 402 -15.82 -45.92 -27.52
C ASN A 402 -16.74 -46.69 -26.59
N TRP A 403 -17.05 -46.04 -25.45
CA TRP A 403 -17.93 -46.55 -24.41
C TRP A 403 -19.20 -45.75 -24.34
N GLU A 404 -20.33 -46.45 -24.12
CA GLU A 404 -21.65 -45.87 -23.96
C GLU A 404 -22.19 -46.25 -22.58
N PHE A 405 -22.86 -45.29 -21.91
CA PHE A 405 -23.40 -45.43 -20.56
C PHE A 405 -24.93 -45.51 -20.60
N TYR A 406 -25.51 -46.34 -19.72
CA TYR A 406 -26.95 -46.59 -19.68
C TYR A 406 -27.50 -46.38 -18.28
N PHE A 407 -28.71 -45.79 -18.19
CA PHE A 407 -29.41 -45.42 -16.96
C PHE A 407 -30.74 -46.20 -16.83
N LYS A 408 -31.26 -46.41 -15.59
CA LYS A 408 -32.63 -46.88 -15.38
C LYS A 408 -33.60 -45.72 -15.59
N GLU A 409 -34.61 -45.95 -16.44
CA GLU A 409 -35.68 -45.00 -16.63
C GLU A 409 -36.56 -44.90 -15.36
N LYS A 410 -36.94 -43.66 -14.97
CA LYS A 410 -37.90 -43.40 -13.89
C LYS A 410 -39.39 -43.54 -14.37
N THR A 411 -39.62 -43.85 -15.64
CA THR A 411 -40.97 -44.10 -16.16
C THR A 411 -41.39 -45.52 -15.81
N GLY A 412 -42.51 -45.68 -15.12
CA GLY A 412 -43.02 -46.93 -14.51
C GLY A 412 -43.16 -48.16 -15.41
N ILE A 413 -42.45 -48.28 -16.52
CA ILE A 413 -42.37 -49.43 -17.42
C ILE A 413 -41.13 -50.22 -17.06
N LYS A 414 -41.32 -51.39 -16.46
CA LYS A 414 -40.22 -52.32 -16.14
C LYS A 414 -39.48 -52.72 -17.40
N GLY A 415 -38.18 -52.41 -17.50
CA GLY A 415 -37.24 -53.03 -18.42
C GLY A 415 -36.74 -52.16 -19.59
N VAL A 416 -37.12 -50.90 -19.69
CA VAL A 416 -36.56 -50.00 -20.71
C VAL A 416 -35.23 -49.37 -20.18
N LYS A 417 -34.12 -49.67 -20.85
CA LYS A 417 -32.83 -49.01 -20.64
C LYS A 417 -32.74 -47.83 -21.58
N VAL A 418 -32.50 -46.65 -21.04
CA VAL A 418 -32.36 -45.44 -21.86
C VAL A 418 -30.86 -45.12 -22.00
N ARG A 419 -30.39 -44.95 -23.20
CA ARG A 419 -29.07 -44.39 -23.50
C ARG A 419 -28.97 -43.02 -22.83
N PHE A 420 -27.80 -42.73 -22.31
CA PHE A 420 -27.47 -41.43 -21.74
C PHE A 420 -27.81 -40.30 -22.73
N GLN A 421 -29.00 -39.74 -22.60
CA GLN A 421 -29.41 -38.59 -23.33
C GLN A 421 -29.00 -37.33 -22.54
N THR A 422 -28.02 -36.67 -23.02
CA THR A 422 -27.37 -35.51 -22.43
C THR A 422 -28.26 -34.39 -22.04
N ALA A 423 -29.48 -34.27 -22.62
CA ALA A 423 -30.33 -33.13 -22.43
C ALA A 423 -30.68 -32.84 -20.96
N ASP A 424 -30.83 -33.82 -20.11
CA ASP A 424 -31.27 -33.63 -18.72
C ASP A 424 -30.13 -33.63 -17.70
N PHE A 425 -29.06 -34.37 -17.95
CA PHE A 425 -27.91 -34.47 -17.02
C PHE A 425 -26.93 -33.32 -17.18
N PHE A 426 -26.76 -32.80 -18.41
CA PHE A 426 -25.87 -31.71 -18.73
C PHE A 426 -26.57 -30.38 -19.03
N LYS A 427 -27.90 -30.30 -18.78
CA LYS A 427 -28.65 -29.02 -19.00
C LYS A 427 -28.01 -27.88 -18.21
N GLY A 428 -27.44 -26.95 -18.90
CA GLY A 428 -26.71 -25.80 -18.34
C GLY A 428 -25.19 -25.89 -18.46
N TYR A 429 -24.59 -27.09 -18.40
CA TYR A 429 -23.14 -27.28 -18.55
C TYR A 429 -22.75 -27.89 -19.89
N ALA A 430 -23.67 -28.61 -20.54
CA ALA A 430 -23.41 -29.27 -21.82
C ALA A 430 -23.14 -28.28 -22.97
N SER A 431 -23.74 -27.08 -22.93
CA SER A 431 -23.43 -26.03 -23.91
C SER A 431 -21.96 -25.60 -23.88
N ASN A 432 -21.29 -25.71 -22.73
CA ASN A 432 -19.87 -25.41 -22.55
C ASN A 432 -18.97 -26.62 -22.80
N LEU A 433 -19.50 -27.85 -22.78
CA LEU A 433 -18.77 -29.09 -23.06
C LEU A 433 -18.92 -29.55 -24.51
N ILE A 434 -19.99 -29.12 -25.21
CA ILE A 434 -20.15 -29.37 -26.64
C ILE A 434 -19.27 -28.38 -27.41
N GLN A 435 -17.99 -28.70 -27.51
CA GLN A 435 -16.97 -27.86 -28.12
C GLN A 435 -16.10 -28.71 -29.04
N LEU A 436 -15.55 -28.07 -30.08
CA LEU A 436 -14.49 -28.68 -30.88
C LEU A 436 -13.27 -28.94 -29.99
N ALA A 437 -12.47 -29.95 -30.29
CA ALA A 437 -11.29 -30.33 -29.47
C ALA A 437 -10.36 -29.15 -29.17
N GLN A 438 -10.23 -28.21 -30.13
CA GLN A 438 -9.41 -27.00 -30.02
C GLN A 438 -10.02 -25.90 -29.12
N ASP A 439 -11.32 -25.98 -28.85
CA ASP A 439 -12.07 -24.95 -28.10
C ASP A 439 -12.42 -25.43 -26.66
N LYS A 440 -12.03 -26.64 -26.29
CA LYS A 440 -12.28 -27.21 -24.94
C LYS A 440 -11.77 -26.25 -23.85
N SER A 441 -12.57 -26.06 -22.80
CA SER A 441 -12.23 -25.24 -21.63
C SER A 441 -12.86 -25.81 -20.37
N ILE A 442 -12.26 -25.53 -19.21
CA ILE A 442 -12.82 -25.91 -17.92
C ILE A 442 -13.90 -24.89 -17.55
N PRO A 443 -15.15 -25.32 -17.24
CA PRO A 443 -16.18 -24.38 -16.78
C PRO A 443 -15.73 -23.65 -15.51
N GLU A 444 -15.93 -22.35 -15.46
CA GLU A 444 -15.36 -21.45 -14.43
C GLU A 444 -15.69 -21.89 -13.00
N ILE A 445 -16.91 -22.40 -12.77
CA ILE A 445 -17.33 -22.85 -11.44
C ILE A 445 -16.44 -23.96 -10.86
N TYR A 446 -15.84 -24.80 -11.71
CA TYR A 446 -14.97 -25.91 -11.29
C TYR A 446 -13.57 -25.46 -10.88
N LYS A 447 -13.14 -24.27 -11.27
CA LYS A 447 -11.84 -23.71 -10.89
C LYS A 447 -11.78 -23.33 -9.41
N PHE A 448 -12.94 -23.00 -8.79
CA PHE A 448 -13.07 -22.50 -7.42
C PHE A 448 -13.75 -23.49 -6.47
N GLY A 449 -13.61 -24.76 -6.68
CA GLY A 449 -14.01 -25.81 -5.74
C GLY A 449 -12.99 -26.04 -4.62
N SER A 450 -13.33 -26.92 -3.66
CA SER A 450 -12.37 -27.32 -2.60
C SER A 450 -11.08 -27.92 -3.19
N ILE A 451 -10.03 -27.97 -2.40
CA ILE A 451 -8.76 -28.64 -2.80
C ILE A 451 -9.05 -30.03 -3.36
N LYS A 452 -9.88 -30.81 -2.66
CA LYS A 452 -10.25 -32.18 -3.07
C LYS A 452 -10.99 -32.20 -4.42
N GLN A 453 -11.91 -31.26 -4.63
CA GLN A 453 -12.69 -31.19 -5.88
C GLN A 453 -11.82 -30.77 -7.07
N ARG A 454 -10.89 -29.84 -6.89
CA ARG A 454 -9.91 -29.46 -7.93
C ARG A 454 -8.92 -30.57 -8.26
N TYR A 455 -8.43 -31.32 -7.26
CA TYR A 455 -7.66 -32.53 -7.51
C TYR A 455 -8.48 -33.57 -8.28
N SER A 456 -9.76 -33.76 -7.95
CA SER A 456 -10.65 -34.68 -8.67
C SER A 456 -10.75 -34.33 -10.15
N LEU A 457 -10.87 -33.04 -10.48
CA LEU A 457 -10.88 -32.55 -11.86
C LEU A 457 -9.54 -32.82 -12.57
N ILE A 458 -8.41 -32.51 -11.91
CA ILE A 458 -7.07 -32.80 -12.45
C ILE A 458 -6.90 -34.31 -12.69
N GLN A 459 -7.35 -35.14 -11.76
CA GLN A 459 -7.26 -36.60 -11.91
C GLN A 459 -7.98 -37.08 -13.18
N GLY A 460 -9.18 -36.54 -13.46
CA GLY A 460 -9.89 -36.90 -14.67
C GLY A 460 -9.12 -36.56 -15.96
N LEU A 461 -8.51 -35.36 -16.00
CA LEU A 461 -7.65 -34.92 -17.12
C LEU A 461 -6.36 -35.76 -17.20
N MET A 462 -5.71 -36.00 -16.07
CA MET A 462 -4.42 -36.68 -16.03
C MET A 462 -4.54 -38.19 -16.28
N ASP A 463 -5.67 -38.80 -15.92
CA ASP A 463 -5.91 -40.22 -16.19
C ASP A 463 -6.16 -40.46 -17.69
N THR A 464 -6.72 -39.51 -18.41
CA THR A 464 -6.91 -39.53 -19.85
C THR A 464 -5.63 -39.12 -20.59
N ASP A 465 -5.54 -37.87 -21.02
CA ASP A 465 -4.44 -37.31 -21.84
C ASP A 465 -3.16 -36.95 -21.05
N GLY A 466 -3.15 -37.16 -19.73
CA GLY A 466 -1.98 -36.94 -18.90
C GLY A 466 -0.97 -38.08 -18.99
N THR A 467 0.29 -37.76 -18.80
CA THR A 467 1.41 -38.70 -18.81
C THR A 467 2.27 -38.56 -17.56
N ILE A 468 2.86 -39.65 -17.13
CA ILE A 468 3.95 -39.70 -16.17
C ILE A 468 5.07 -40.60 -16.71
N ASP A 469 6.30 -40.06 -16.67
CA ASP A 469 7.48 -40.83 -17.04
C ASP A 469 7.70 -42.00 -16.05
N ASN A 470 8.83 -42.69 -16.19
CA ASN A 470 9.21 -43.77 -15.28
C ASN A 470 9.46 -43.26 -13.83
N ALA A 471 9.53 -44.18 -12.88
CA ALA A 471 9.75 -43.90 -11.47
C ALA A 471 11.06 -43.18 -11.12
N GLN A 472 12.01 -43.06 -12.05
CA GLN A 472 13.28 -42.35 -11.83
C GLN A 472 13.14 -40.84 -12.15
N LYS A 473 12.42 -40.48 -13.21
CA LYS A 473 12.27 -39.09 -13.67
C LYS A 473 11.03 -38.40 -13.09
N GLY A 474 9.90 -39.12 -13.00
CA GLY A 474 8.65 -38.65 -12.45
C GLY A 474 8.08 -37.38 -13.10
N ARG A 475 8.46 -37.09 -14.36
CA ARG A 475 7.93 -35.94 -15.09
C ARG A 475 6.47 -36.20 -15.43
N THR A 476 5.62 -35.25 -15.08
CA THR A 476 4.18 -35.29 -15.33
C THR A 476 3.81 -34.22 -16.34
N SER A 477 3.00 -34.55 -17.34
CA SER A 477 2.54 -33.58 -18.33
C SER A 477 1.14 -33.96 -18.85
N PHE A 478 0.43 -32.92 -19.32
CA PHE A 478 -0.87 -33.03 -19.97
C PHE A 478 -0.77 -32.36 -21.34
N THR A 479 -1.37 -32.95 -22.38
CA THR A 479 -1.29 -32.43 -23.74
C THR A 479 -2.69 -32.20 -24.31
N SER A 480 -2.87 -31.07 -25.02
CA SER A 480 -4.12 -30.75 -25.70
C SER A 480 -3.88 -29.81 -26.88
N THR A 481 -4.76 -29.87 -27.88
CA THR A 481 -4.83 -28.88 -28.97
C THR A 481 -5.55 -27.61 -28.55
N SER A 482 -6.24 -27.60 -27.40
CA SER A 482 -6.86 -26.40 -26.84
C SER A 482 -5.90 -25.65 -25.92
N LEU A 483 -5.45 -24.48 -26.33
CA LEU A 483 -4.67 -23.59 -25.50
C LEU A 483 -5.47 -23.10 -24.27
N LYS A 484 -6.79 -22.94 -24.43
CA LYS A 484 -7.65 -22.49 -23.33
C LYS A 484 -7.74 -23.54 -22.24
N LEU A 485 -7.95 -24.83 -22.59
CA LEU A 485 -7.96 -25.93 -21.63
C LEU A 485 -6.62 -26.04 -20.88
N ILE A 486 -5.52 -25.89 -21.60
CA ILE A 486 -4.16 -25.90 -21.03
C ILE A 486 -3.96 -24.75 -20.04
N LYS A 487 -4.41 -23.52 -20.36
CA LYS A 487 -4.35 -22.37 -19.46
C LYS A 487 -5.26 -22.52 -18.23
N ASP A 488 -6.47 -23.05 -18.44
CA ASP A 488 -7.39 -23.31 -17.32
C ASP A 488 -6.81 -24.34 -16.34
N LEU A 489 -6.20 -25.42 -16.86
CA LEU A 489 -5.54 -26.42 -16.05
C LEU A 489 -4.28 -25.85 -15.35
N GLN A 490 -3.52 -25.00 -16.04
CA GLN A 490 -2.37 -24.30 -15.47
C GLN A 490 -2.78 -23.44 -14.28
N GLU A 491 -3.86 -22.67 -14.39
CA GLU A 491 -4.40 -21.84 -13.31
C GLU A 491 -4.82 -22.69 -12.10
N ILE A 492 -5.50 -23.81 -12.33
CA ILE A 492 -5.87 -24.73 -11.25
C ILE A 492 -4.62 -25.30 -10.57
N CYS A 493 -3.59 -25.69 -11.31
CA CYS A 493 -2.32 -26.14 -10.74
C CYS A 493 -1.69 -25.07 -9.86
N TRP A 494 -1.66 -23.82 -10.33
CA TRP A 494 -1.12 -22.70 -9.55
C TRP A 494 -1.91 -22.47 -8.25
N SER A 495 -3.25 -22.57 -8.32
CA SER A 495 -4.12 -22.43 -7.14
C SER A 495 -3.95 -23.55 -6.11
N LEU A 496 -3.37 -24.66 -6.52
CA LEU A 496 -3.01 -25.81 -5.67
C LEU A 496 -1.53 -25.82 -5.25
N GLY A 497 -0.83 -24.69 -5.46
CA GLY A 497 0.58 -24.56 -5.05
C GLY A 497 1.56 -25.34 -5.91
N MET A 498 1.21 -25.65 -7.14
CA MET A 498 2.08 -26.33 -8.09
C MET A 498 2.71 -25.33 -9.06
N SER A 499 3.85 -25.68 -9.65
CA SER A 499 4.41 -25.01 -10.81
C SER A 499 3.96 -25.74 -12.07
N ALA A 500 3.54 -24.98 -13.10
CA ALA A 500 3.03 -25.54 -14.34
C ALA A 500 3.46 -24.68 -15.53
N SER A 501 4.22 -25.25 -16.47
CA SER A 501 4.79 -24.57 -17.62
C SER A 501 4.26 -25.10 -18.94
N ILE A 502 3.88 -24.20 -19.84
CA ILE A 502 3.37 -24.51 -21.17
C ILE A 502 4.52 -24.54 -22.18
N SER A 503 4.53 -25.56 -23.02
CA SER A 503 5.37 -25.62 -24.23
C SER A 503 4.52 -25.97 -25.45
N GLU A 504 4.93 -25.50 -26.62
CA GLU A 504 4.26 -25.73 -27.88
C GLU A 504 5.01 -26.76 -28.71
N ASP A 505 4.26 -27.69 -29.31
CA ASP A 505 4.76 -28.61 -30.33
C ASP A 505 4.09 -28.25 -31.66
N SER A 506 4.85 -27.60 -32.52
CA SER A 506 4.38 -27.06 -33.80
C SER A 506 4.61 -28.00 -35.01
N ARG A 507 4.84 -29.30 -34.77
CA ARG A 507 5.04 -30.30 -35.83
C ARG A 507 3.74 -30.52 -36.60
N LYS A 508 3.59 -29.82 -37.74
CA LYS A 508 2.40 -29.87 -38.61
C LYS A 508 2.05 -31.26 -39.13
N GLU A 509 3.05 -32.11 -39.32
CA GLU A 509 2.87 -33.45 -39.82
C GLU A 509 2.20 -34.43 -38.83
N LYS A 510 2.24 -34.06 -37.54
CA LYS A 510 1.74 -34.90 -36.45
C LYS A 510 0.32 -34.53 -35.99
N TYR A 511 -0.12 -33.27 -36.23
CA TYR A 511 -1.37 -32.76 -35.69
C TYR A 511 -2.24 -32.17 -36.76
N THR A 512 -3.50 -32.55 -36.80
CA THR A 512 -4.49 -32.12 -37.79
C THR A 512 -4.69 -30.60 -37.83
N ASN A 513 -4.52 -29.92 -36.67
CA ASN A 513 -4.64 -28.47 -36.48
C ASN A 513 -3.28 -27.75 -36.38
N GLY A 514 -2.16 -28.43 -36.61
CA GLY A 514 -0.84 -27.85 -36.75
C GLY A 514 -0.12 -27.55 -35.43
N ILE A 515 -0.78 -27.42 -34.27
CA ILE A 515 -0.19 -27.08 -32.96
C ILE A 515 -0.78 -27.95 -31.86
N CYS A 516 0.07 -28.47 -30.99
CA CYS A 516 -0.31 -29.11 -29.73
C CYS A 516 0.41 -28.44 -28.57
N TYR A 517 -0.31 -28.19 -27.50
CA TYR A 517 0.23 -27.58 -26.28
C TYR A 517 0.47 -28.67 -25.23
N CYS A 518 1.61 -28.59 -24.56
CA CYS A 518 2.00 -29.49 -23.49
C CYS A 518 2.20 -28.71 -22.20
N LEU A 519 1.42 -29.03 -21.16
CA LEU A 519 1.57 -28.51 -19.80
C LEU A 519 2.43 -29.48 -18.98
N THR A 520 3.62 -29.05 -18.58
CA THR A 520 4.45 -29.80 -17.63
C THR A 520 4.10 -29.38 -16.21
N ILE A 521 3.65 -30.31 -15.37
CA ILE A 521 3.22 -30.07 -13.99
C ILE A 521 4.32 -30.52 -13.01
N SER A 522 4.74 -29.61 -12.13
CA SER A 522 5.74 -29.87 -11.09
C SER A 522 5.15 -29.56 -9.71
N CYS A 523 5.14 -30.55 -8.85
CA CYS A 523 4.69 -30.47 -7.46
C CYS A 523 5.67 -31.24 -6.55
N LYS A 524 5.46 -31.18 -5.24
CA LYS A 524 6.23 -31.99 -4.29
C LYS A 524 6.08 -33.48 -4.62
N LYS A 525 7.11 -34.25 -4.33
CA LYS A 525 7.14 -35.68 -4.65
C LYS A 525 5.96 -36.43 -4.04
N GLU A 526 5.66 -36.12 -2.79
CA GLU A 526 4.62 -36.74 -2.00
C GLU A 526 3.21 -36.39 -2.54
N GLU A 527 3.06 -35.31 -3.28
CA GLU A 527 1.80 -34.89 -3.87
C GLU A 527 1.53 -35.49 -5.25
N LYS A 528 2.57 -35.97 -5.95
CA LYS A 528 2.41 -36.52 -7.30
C LYS A 528 1.40 -37.68 -7.42
N PRO A 529 1.30 -38.62 -6.48
CA PRO A 529 0.26 -39.65 -6.53
C PRO A 529 -1.17 -39.14 -6.53
N ASN A 530 -1.38 -37.91 -6.00
CA ASN A 530 -2.69 -37.28 -5.95
C ASN A 530 -3.17 -36.76 -7.32
N LEU A 531 -2.27 -36.71 -8.32
CA LEU A 531 -2.62 -36.31 -9.69
C LEU A 531 -3.35 -37.40 -10.47
N PHE A 532 -3.41 -38.65 -9.96
CA PHE A 532 -3.94 -39.80 -10.67
C PHE A 532 -4.88 -40.63 -9.80
N ARG A 533 -5.98 -41.13 -10.37
CA ARG A 533 -6.77 -42.26 -9.84
C ARG A 533 -6.37 -43.55 -10.53
N LEU A 534 -6.11 -43.51 -11.84
CA LEU A 534 -5.72 -44.67 -12.66
C LEU A 534 -4.51 -45.38 -12.06
N LYS A 535 -4.70 -46.60 -11.63
CA LYS A 535 -3.72 -47.37 -10.83
C LYS A 535 -2.34 -47.42 -11.48
N ARG A 536 -2.25 -47.77 -12.78
CA ARG A 536 -0.96 -47.89 -13.49
C ARG A 536 -0.14 -46.60 -13.47
N LYS A 537 -0.78 -45.40 -13.57
CA LYS A 537 -0.12 -44.09 -13.50
C LYS A 537 0.22 -43.71 -12.03
N LYS A 538 -0.71 -44.01 -11.13
CA LYS A 538 -0.54 -43.77 -9.68
C LYS A 538 0.60 -44.57 -9.09
N ASP A 539 0.74 -45.86 -9.45
CA ASP A 539 1.82 -46.74 -8.97
C ASP A 539 3.20 -46.21 -9.39
N ILE A 540 3.34 -45.68 -10.62
CA ILE A 540 4.56 -44.99 -11.07
C ILE A 540 4.85 -43.74 -10.20
N ALA A 541 3.83 -42.93 -9.91
CA ALA A 541 3.95 -41.73 -9.09
C ALA A 541 4.37 -42.06 -7.65
N ILE A 542 3.82 -43.14 -7.06
CA ILE A 542 4.19 -43.66 -5.73
C ILE A 542 5.65 -44.14 -5.73
N ALA A 543 6.04 -44.91 -6.75
CA ALA A 543 7.41 -45.39 -6.88
C ALA A 543 8.40 -44.24 -7.03
N TYR A 544 8.03 -43.18 -7.77
CA TYR A 544 8.83 -41.95 -7.84
C TYR A 544 8.90 -41.24 -6.49
N ALA A 545 7.80 -41.10 -5.78
CA ALA A 545 7.78 -40.46 -4.47
C ALA A 545 8.76 -41.12 -3.48
N ASN A 546 8.92 -42.45 -3.57
CA ASN A 546 9.73 -43.27 -2.66
C ASN A 546 11.18 -43.50 -3.13
N ASN A 547 11.62 -42.99 -4.28
CA ASN A 547 12.90 -43.33 -4.91
C ASN A 547 14.16 -42.72 -4.27
N GLY A 548 14.07 -41.98 -3.15
CA GLY A 548 15.23 -41.38 -2.45
C GLY A 548 15.96 -40.26 -3.19
N ILE A 549 15.66 -39.99 -4.47
CA ILE A 549 16.26 -38.87 -5.23
C ILE A 549 15.69 -37.55 -4.73
N ARG A 550 16.55 -36.59 -4.38
CA ARG A 550 16.10 -35.26 -3.96
C ARG A 550 15.42 -34.55 -5.12
N SER A 551 14.17 -34.10 -4.90
CA SER A 551 13.50 -33.17 -5.83
C SER A 551 14.07 -31.80 -5.69
N ASN A 552 14.62 -31.23 -6.75
CA ASN A 552 15.15 -29.87 -6.75
C ASN A 552 14.05 -28.88 -7.11
N ASN A 553 13.79 -27.90 -6.24
CA ASN A 553 13.06 -26.65 -6.50
C ASN A 553 11.54 -26.73 -6.86
N SER A 554 10.80 -27.73 -6.43
CA SER A 554 9.34 -27.80 -6.65
C SER A 554 8.53 -26.80 -5.82
N ASP A 555 9.16 -26.14 -4.84
CA ASP A 555 8.58 -25.19 -3.89
C ASP A 555 8.97 -23.72 -4.16
N LYS A 556 9.69 -23.46 -5.26
CA LYS A 556 10.28 -22.15 -5.56
C LYS A 556 10.03 -21.72 -6.99
N LEU A 557 9.71 -20.45 -7.17
CA LEU A 557 9.50 -19.83 -8.46
C LEU A 557 10.67 -18.89 -8.78
N THR A 558 11.40 -19.16 -9.85
CA THR A 558 12.60 -18.41 -10.23
C THR A 558 12.24 -17.23 -11.12
N ILE A 559 12.77 -16.03 -10.83
CA ILE A 559 12.67 -14.85 -11.71
C ILE A 559 13.60 -15.03 -12.91
N LYS A 560 13.05 -14.99 -14.13
CA LYS A 560 13.77 -15.22 -15.40
C LYS A 560 14.06 -13.95 -16.18
N SER A 561 13.13 -13.01 -16.25
CA SER A 561 13.35 -11.71 -16.87
C SER A 561 12.64 -10.61 -16.08
N ILE A 562 13.17 -9.40 -16.19
CA ILE A 562 12.58 -8.14 -15.73
C ILE A 562 12.69 -7.18 -16.91
N GLU A 563 11.55 -6.74 -17.43
CA GLU A 563 11.44 -5.89 -18.62
C GLU A 563 10.71 -4.61 -18.26
N LYS A 564 11.30 -3.44 -18.55
CA LYS A 564 10.62 -2.16 -18.37
C LYS A 564 9.57 -2.00 -19.46
N MET A 565 8.33 -1.74 -19.07
CA MET A 565 7.23 -1.48 -19.99
C MET A 565 7.31 -0.04 -20.52
N PRO A 566 6.88 0.21 -21.77
CA PRO A 566 6.98 1.53 -22.38
C PRO A 566 6.07 2.57 -21.70
N GLU A 567 4.90 2.14 -21.22
CA GLU A 567 3.91 3.02 -20.63
C GLU A 567 3.83 2.82 -19.12
N PRO A 568 3.78 3.91 -18.32
CA PRO A 568 3.48 3.84 -16.91
C PRO A 568 2.00 3.49 -16.69
N GLU A 569 1.69 2.80 -15.60
CA GLU A 569 0.33 2.43 -15.23
C GLU A 569 -0.08 2.97 -13.85
N GLU A 570 -1.39 3.17 -13.67
CA GLU A 570 -1.97 3.46 -12.35
C GLU A 570 -1.79 2.25 -11.43
N MET A 571 -1.18 2.48 -10.27
CA MET A 571 -0.82 1.41 -9.34
C MET A 571 -1.36 1.66 -7.93
N THR A 572 -1.62 0.57 -7.23
CA THR A 572 -2.07 0.57 -5.83
C THR A 572 -1.21 -0.38 -5.00
N CYS A 573 -1.03 -0.04 -3.73
CA CYS A 573 -0.46 -0.90 -2.71
C CYS A 573 -1.54 -1.18 -1.65
N ILE A 574 -1.62 -2.41 -1.17
CA ILE A 574 -2.49 -2.77 -0.05
C ILE A 574 -1.66 -3.25 1.14
N LEU A 575 -2.15 -3.00 2.33
CA LEU A 575 -1.64 -3.56 3.57
C LEU A 575 -2.54 -4.71 3.99
N VAL A 576 -1.96 -5.86 4.31
CA VAL A 576 -2.68 -7.07 4.70
C VAL A 576 -2.32 -7.51 6.12
N ASP A 577 -3.27 -8.21 6.75
CA ASP A 577 -3.24 -8.65 8.14
C ASP A 577 -2.65 -10.06 8.26
N ASN A 578 -1.33 -10.20 8.02
CA ASN A 578 -0.60 -11.43 8.31
C ASN A 578 0.86 -11.14 8.66
N GLU A 579 1.50 -12.04 9.41
CA GLU A 579 2.84 -11.87 9.98
C GLU A 579 3.92 -11.57 8.93
N GLU A 580 3.82 -12.15 7.76
CA GLU A 580 4.81 -12.00 6.71
C GLU A 580 4.55 -10.81 5.80
N HIS A 581 3.38 -10.16 5.92
CA HIS A 581 2.89 -9.11 5.03
C HIS A 581 2.91 -9.53 3.55
N LEU A 582 2.68 -10.83 3.31
CA LEU A 582 2.62 -11.44 2.01
C LEU A 582 1.17 -11.73 1.62
N TYR A 583 0.81 -11.40 0.39
CA TYR A 583 -0.50 -11.72 -0.17
C TYR A 583 -0.35 -12.25 -1.60
N LEU A 584 -1.41 -12.87 -2.11
CA LEU A 584 -1.43 -13.41 -3.46
C LEU A 584 -2.00 -12.37 -4.44
N THR A 585 -1.37 -12.30 -5.59
CA THR A 585 -1.89 -11.59 -6.76
C THR A 585 -2.27 -12.59 -7.85
N GLU A 586 -2.65 -12.09 -9.03
CA GLU A 586 -2.98 -12.91 -10.18
C GLU A 586 -1.95 -14.03 -10.39
N GLN A 587 -2.42 -15.16 -10.90
CA GLN A 587 -1.59 -16.36 -11.07
C GLN A 587 -0.99 -16.91 -9.75
N TYR A 588 -1.58 -16.53 -8.59
CA TYR A 588 -1.17 -16.95 -7.24
C TYR A 588 0.30 -16.63 -6.91
N ILE A 589 0.76 -15.46 -7.35
CA ILE A 589 2.11 -14.96 -7.09
C ILE A 589 2.15 -14.27 -5.72
N VAL A 590 3.15 -14.61 -4.90
CA VAL A 590 3.34 -14.07 -3.54
C VAL A 590 4.08 -12.74 -3.59
N THR A 591 3.54 -11.68 -2.99
CA THR A 591 4.10 -10.31 -2.94
C THR A 591 4.10 -9.71 -1.53
N HIS A 592 4.77 -8.56 -1.28
CA HIS A 592 5.12 -8.04 0.07
C HIS A 592 4.79 -6.55 0.33
N ASN A 593 4.72 -6.13 1.66
CA ASN A 593 4.58 -4.73 2.14
C ASN A 593 5.44 -4.43 3.41
N THR A 594 5.83 -3.15 3.79
CA THR A 594 6.73 -2.81 4.95
C THR A 594 6.56 -1.38 5.54
N TYR A 595 7.04 -1.12 6.83
CA TYR A 595 6.95 0.14 7.57
C TYR A 595 8.24 0.46 8.37
N LEU A 596 8.79 1.71 8.28
CA LEU A 596 10.12 2.09 8.77
C LEU A 596 10.21 2.36 10.28
N ALA A 597 9.31 3.19 10.84
CA ALA A 597 9.40 3.66 12.23
C ALA A 597 9.20 2.52 13.25
N PHE A 598 8.21 1.64 13.04
CA PHE A 598 7.97 0.48 13.90
C PHE A 598 9.16 -0.48 13.93
N GLY A 599 9.74 -0.73 12.76
CA GLY A 599 10.91 -1.61 12.70
C GLY A 599 12.10 -1.10 13.53
N TYR A 600 12.30 0.21 13.59
CA TYR A 600 13.33 0.81 14.47
C TYR A 600 13.01 0.60 15.94
N MET A 601 11.79 0.96 16.39
CA MET A 601 11.39 0.83 17.78
C MET A 601 11.46 -0.62 18.29
N PHE A 602 10.97 -1.57 17.50
CA PHE A 602 11.05 -2.99 17.83
C PHE A 602 12.48 -3.52 17.83
N SER A 603 13.32 -3.05 16.90
CA SER A 603 14.77 -3.36 16.94
C SER A 603 15.43 -2.91 18.25
N LEU A 604 15.02 -1.77 18.82
CA LEU A 604 15.53 -1.30 20.12
C LEU A 604 14.99 -2.14 21.28
N LEU A 605 13.69 -2.46 21.28
CA LEU A 605 13.04 -3.26 22.30
C LEU A 605 13.63 -4.67 22.37
N GLU A 606 13.79 -5.34 21.23
CA GLU A 606 14.35 -6.69 21.12
C GLU A 606 15.83 -6.76 21.51
N LYS A 607 16.60 -5.69 21.28
CA LYS A 607 17.99 -5.56 21.72
C LYS A 607 18.14 -5.13 23.18
N GLY A 608 17.03 -4.92 23.89
CA GLY A 608 17.04 -4.45 25.29
C GLY A 608 17.61 -3.03 25.46
N LYS A 609 17.60 -2.21 24.39
CA LYS A 609 18.03 -0.81 24.45
C LYS A 609 16.95 0.11 25.02
N ILE A 610 15.69 -0.31 24.93
CA ILE A 610 14.54 0.31 25.59
C ILE A 610 13.75 -0.77 26.31
N ASP A 611 13.02 -0.36 27.35
CA ASP A 611 12.22 -1.27 28.16
C ASP A 611 10.82 -1.47 27.62
N LYS A 612 10.27 -0.46 26.96
CA LYS A 612 8.92 -0.48 26.41
C LYS A 612 8.73 0.50 25.25
N ILE A 613 7.67 0.27 24.49
CA ILE A 613 7.15 1.18 23.46
C ILE A 613 5.84 1.78 23.97
N ILE A 614 5.70 3.10 23.90
CA ILE A 614 4.50 3.84 24.28
C ILE A 614 3.93 4.52 23.05
N ILE A 615 2.69 4.25 22.70
CA ILE A 615 2.01 4.85 21.55
C ILE A 615 0.95 5.81 22.06
N PHE A 616 1.09 7.08 21.70
CA PHE A 616 0.07 8.08 21.96
C PHE A 616 -0.98 8.02 20.85
N CYS A 617 -2.16 7.51 21.21
CA CYS A 617 -3.25 7.30 20.29
C CYS A 617 -4.08 8.59 20.12
N ASN A 618 -4.15 9.10 18.90
CA ASN A 618 -5.08 10.16 18.57
C ASN A 618 -6.50 9.56 18.43
N THR A 619 -7.39 9.90 19.37
CA THR A 619 -8.78 9.42 19.41
C THR A 619 -9.76 10.44 18.87
N VAL A 620 -9.27 11.46 18.14
CA VAL A 620 -10.14 12.50 17.56
C VAL A 620 -10.99 11.88 16.46
N ALA A 621 -12.31 11.99 16.62
CA ALA A 621 -13.25 11.52 15.63
C ALA A 621 -13.11 12.34 14.34
N THR A 622 -12.84 11.69 13.21
CA THR A 622 -13.02 12.29 11.89
C THR A 622 -14.49 12.72 11.71
N LYS A 623 -14.74 13.74 10.89
CA LYS A 623 -16.09 14.26 10.64
C LYS A 623 -17.03 13.11 10.25
N GLY A 624 -17.91 12.70 11.16
CA GLY A 624 -18.86 11.57 10.96
C GLY A 624 -18.49 10.24 11.63
N SER A 625 -17.36 10.11 12.33
CA SER A 625 -17.01 8.89 13.08
C SER A 625 -17.54 8.92 14.52
N ALA A 626 -17.85 7.75 15.10
CA ALA A 626 -18.29 7.64 16.48
C ALA A 626 -17.15 7.94 17.47
N LYS A 627 -17.48 8.65 18.56
CA LYS A 627 -16.52 8.87 19.65
C LYS A 627 -16.17 7.54 20.34
N LEU A 628 -14.96 7.38 20.85
CA LEU A 628 -14.46 6.17 21.52
C LEU A 628 -15.40 5.67 22.63
N GLY A 629 -16.16 6.56 23.29
CA GLY A 629 -17.14 6.23 24.31
C GLY A 629 -18.33 5.36 23.85
N PHE A 630 -18.59 5.29 22.54
CA PHE A 630 -19.66 4.48 21.97
C PHE A 630 -19.28 3.02 21.70
N TYR A 631 -18.00 2.65 21.78
CA TYR A 631 -17.57 1.27 21.61
C TYR A 631 -17.80 0.46 22.89
N PRO A 632 -18.36 -0.77 22.82
CA PRO A 632 -18.47 -1.65 23.98
C PRO A 632 -17.09 -2.19 24.39
N GLY A 633 -16.92 -2.59 25.65
CA GLY A 633 -15.71 -3.23 26.14
C GLY A 633 -14.85 -2.38 27.09
N SER A 634 -13.78 -2.98 27.60
CA SER A 634 -12.78 -2.34 28.44
C SER A 634 -12.01 -1.26 27.68
N ARG A 635 -11.28 -0.42 28.38
CA ARG A 635 -10.45 0.63 27.78
C ARG A 635 -9.41 0.06 26.80
N THR A 636 -8.77 -1.03 27.18
CA THR A 636 -7.78 -1.72 26.33
C THR A 636 -8.42 -2.32 25.09
N GLU A 637 -9.58 -2.97 25.23
CA GLU A 637 -10.34 -3.50 24.08
C GLU A 637 -10.74 -2.38 23.11
N LYS A 638 -11.22 -1.24 23.62
CA LYS A 638 -11.57 -0.09 22.77
C LYS A 638 -10.36 0.47 22.00
N LEU A 639 -9.19 0.47 22.60
CA LEU A 639 -7.96 0.91 21.93
C LEU A 639 -7.44 -0.12 20.94
N LEU A 640 -7.58 -1.41 21.24
CA LEU A 640 -7.26 -2.48 20.31
C LEU A 640 -8.21 -2.50 19.10
N ASP A 641 -9.47 -2.18 19.28
CA ASP A 641 -10.45 -2.05 18.19
C ASP A 641 -10.31 -0.71 17.42
N SER A 642 -9.41 0.18 17.85
CA SER A 642 -9.11 1.43 17.16
C SER A 642 -8.16 1.23 15.96
N GLN A 643 -7.99 2.27 15.15
CA GLN A 643 -7.06 2.27 14.02
C GLN A 643 -5.62 1.87 14.42
N ILE A 644 -5.15 2.33 15.56
CA ILE A 644 -3.81 1.99 16.09
C ILE A 644 -3.76 0.54 16.57
N GLY A 645 -4.79 0.05 17.25
CA GLY A 645 -4.87 -1.34 17.67
C GLY A 645 -4.84 -2.29 16.47
N ASN A 646 -5.69 -2.04 15.49
CA ASN A 646 -5.69 -2.80 14.22
C ASN A 646 -4.35 -2.73 13.49
N LEU A 647 -3.68 -1.56 13.48
CA LEU A 647 -2.35 -1.41 12.92
C LEU A 647 -1.32 -2.28 13.65
N LEU A 648 -1.33 -2.28 14.98
CA LEU A 648 -0.42 -3.08 15.80
C LEU A 648 -0.68 -4.57 15.64
N GLU A 649 -1.92 -5.02 15.69
CA GLU A 649 -2.31 -6.41 15.44
C GLU A 649 -1.76 -6.89 14.10
N SER A 650 -1.90 -6.04 13.06
CA SER A 650 -1.40 -6.33 11.73
C SER A 650 0.13 -6.37 11.62
N LYS A 651 0.83 -5.61 12.46
CA LYS A 651 2.29 -5.49 12.40
C LYS A 651 3.01 -6.54 13.25
N LEU A 652 2.36 -7.00 14.30
CA LEU A 652 2.94 -7.92 15.28
C LEU A 652 2.47 -9.38 15.10
N GLY A 653 1.58 -9.62 14.10
CA GLY A 653 1.16 -10.97 13.73
C GLY A 653 -0.04 -11.49 14.51
N GLY A 654 -0.81 -10.62 15.15
CA GLY A 654 -2.10 -10.96 15.76
C GLY A 654 -2.37 -10.27 17.07
N ARG A 655 -3.66 -10.16 17.39
CA ARG A 655 -4.17 -9.50 18.61
C ARG A 655 -3.55 -10.07 19.88
N TYR A 656 -3.40 -11.38 19.97
CA TYR A 656 -2.86 -12.05 21.14
C TYR A 656 -1.39 -11.62 21.44
N ILE A 657 -0.59 -11.33 20.40
CA ILE A 657 0.80 -10.85 20.57
C ILE A 657 0.79 -9.42 21.11
N VAL A 658 -0.12 -8.58 20.61
CA VAL A 658 -0.31 -7.21 21.10
C VAL A 658 -0.73 -7.24 22.57
N GLU A 659 -1.71 -8.08 22.91
CA GLU A 659 -2.19 -8.28 24.28
C GLU A 659 -1.08 -8.81 25.20
N GLU A 660 -0.29 -9.79 24.75
CA GLU A 660 0.88 -10.31 25.48
C GLU A 660 1.92 -9.24 25.75
N LEU A 661 2.22 -8.37 24.77
CA LEU A 661 3.16 -7.26 24.95
C LEU A 661 2.62 -6.20 25.91
N ILE A 662 1.31 -5.96 25.89
CA ILE A 662 0.64 -5.06 26.86
C ILE A 662 0.68 -5.67 28.26
N GLU A 663 0.34 -6.94 28.44
CA GLU A 663 0.39 -7.66 29.72
C GLU A 663 1.81 -7.67 30.30
N LYS A 664 2.83 -7.89 29.46
CA LYS A 664 4.25 -7.82 29.84
C LYS A 664 4.76 -6.38 30.05
N ASN A 665 3.89 -5.38 29.92
CA ASN A 665 4.24 -3.95 29.99
C ASN A 665 5.37 -3.53 29.02
N LYS A 666 5.47 -4.22 27.87
CA LYS A 666 6.41 -3.91 26.78
C LYS A 666 5.81 -2.98 25.75
N LEU A 667 4.49 -2.90 25.70
CA LEU A 667 3.71 -2.02 24.83
C LEU A 667 2.63 -1.31 25.66
N VAL A 668 2.53 0.00 25.53
CA VAL A 668 1.51 0.82 26.19
C VAL A 668 0.78 1.65 25.16
N LEU A 669 -0.55 1.51 25.09
CA LEU A 669 -1.43 2.35 24.27
C LEU A 669 -2.07 3.39 25.19
N LEU A 670 -1.82 4.68 24.90
CA LEU A 670 -2.31 5.77 25.73
C LEU A 670 -3.09 6.79 24.89
N PRO A 671 -4.41 6.95 25.11
CA PRO A 671 -5.17 8.03 24.47
C PRO A 671 -4.61 9.40 24.86
N LEU A 672 -4.55 10.32 23.91
CA LEU A 672 -4.13 11.70 24.18
C LEU A 672 -4.99 12.42 25.22
N SER A 673 -6.28 12.04 25.35
CA SER A 673 -7.16 12.56 26.43
C SER A 673 -6.64 12.27 27.84
N ASP A 674 -5.88 11.19 28.02
CA ASP A 674 -5.47 10.67 29.31
C ASP A 674 -4.01 10.96 29.66
N ILE A 675 -3.32 11.66 28.77
CA ILE A 675 -1.88 11.95 28.89
C ILE A 675 -1.55 12.91 30.04
N ARG A 676 -2.52 13.69 30.53
CA ARG A 676 -2.31 14.74 31.54
C ARG A 676 -1.72 14.23 32.87
N GLY A 677 -2.01 13.00 33.24
CA GLY A 677 -1.48 12.36 34.46
C GLY A 677 -0.33 11.37 34.23
N TYR A 678 0.15 11.24 32.99
CA TYR A 678 1.17 10.26 32.63
C TYR A 678 2.54 10.92 32.56
N ASP A 679 3.50 10.40 33.31
CA ASP A 679 4.90 10.85 33.33
C ASP A 679 5.79 9.72 32.85
N THR A 680 6.62 9.98 31.85
CA THR A 680 7.53 8.99 31.26
C THR A 680 8.96 9.09 31.78
N THR A 681 9.21 9.96 32.77
CA THR A 681 10.54 10.16 33.36
C THR A 681 11.07 8.83 33.94
N GLY A 682 12.29 8.44 33.56
CA GLY A 682 12.96 7.21 34.01
C GLY A 682 12.39 5.92 33.40
N MET A 683 11.55 5.99 32.34
CA MET A 683 10.94 4.81 31.76
C MET A 683 11.79 4.11 30.69
N ASN A 684 12.84 4.74 30.16
CA ASN A 684 13.67 4.22 29.07
C ASN A 684 12.82 3.67 27.93
N ALA A 685 11.95 4.50 27.36
CA ALA A 685 10.92 4.09 26.40
C ALA A 685 11.11 4.74 25.03
N ALA A 686 10.61 4.09 23.97
CA ALA A 686 10.34 4.75 22.71
C ALA A 686 8.88 5.19 22.68
N ILE A 687 8.65 6.48 22.48
CA ILE A 687 7.34 7.10 22.41
C ILE A 687 7.03 7.40 20.94
N TYR A 688 5.87 6.98 20.49
CA TYR A 688 5.43 7.18 19.11
C TYR A 688 4.11 7.94 19.04
N ILE A 689 4.11 9.03 18.27
CA ILE A 689 2.93 9.85 18.02
C ILE A 689 2.63 9.80 16.53
N SER A 690 1.65 8.99 16.17
CA SER A 690 1.20 8.83 14.78
C SER A 690 0.19 9.88 14.40
N GLU A 691 0.13 10.21 13.08
CA GLU A 691 -0.81 11.19 12.54
C GLU A 691 -0.72 12.54 13.29
N ALA A 692 0.50 12.95 13.59
CA ALA A 692 0.79 14.11 14.43
C ALA A 692 0.31 15.44 13.82
N GLN A 693 -0.01 15.49 12.52
CA GLN A 693 -0.65 16.63 11.86
C GLN A 693 -2.10 16.87 12.35
N ASN A 694 -2.72 15.87 12.95
CA ASN A 694 -4.08 15.98 13.51
C ASN A 694 -4.09 16.42 14.99
N LEU A 695 -3.02 17.06 15.44
CA LEU A 695 -2.91 17.66 16.77
C LEU A 695 -2.81 19.18 16.66
N ASP A 696 -3.56 19.89 17.50
CA ASP A 696 -3.35 21.33 17.69
C ASP A 696 -2.10 21.61 18.56
N ILE A 697 -1.73 22.87 18.67
CA ILE A 697 -0.55 23.30 19.43
C ILE A 697 -0.66 22.89 20.90
N GLU A 698 -1.84 22.92 21.50
CA GLU A 698 -2.02 22.65 22.93
C GLU A 698 -1.87 21.17 23.23
N LEU A 699 -2.49 20.29 22.43
CA LEU A 699 -2.36 18.84 22.56
C LEU A 699 -0.94 18.39 22.27
N MET A 700 -0.30 18.95 21.23
CA MET A 700 1.10 18.66 20.92
C MET A 700 2.02 19.09 22.06
N ARG A 701 1.84 20.27 22.61
CA ARG A 701 2.59 20.76 23.80
C ARG A 701 2.40 19.83 24.97
N LEU A 702 1.15 19.45 25.24
CA LEU A 702 0.83 18.53 26.33
C LEU A 702 1.53 17.18 26.16
N ALA A 703 1.54 16.64 24.95
CA ALA A 703 2.20 15.37 24.65
C ALA A 703 3.72 15.45 24.85
N LEU A 704 4.35 16.50 24.32
CA LEU A 704 5.80 16.65 24.42
C LEU A 704 6.29 16.97 25.84
N GLN A 705 5.50 17.65 26.66
CA GLN A 705 5.81 17.91 28.08
C GLN A 705 5.82 16.65 28.96
N ARG A 706 5.38 15.51 28.46
CA ARG A 706 5.37 14.22 29.19
C ARG A 706 6.56 13.33 28.85
N ILE A 707 7.43 13.78 27.95
CA ILE A 707 8.60 12.99 27.52
C ILE A 707 9.76 13.29 28.44
N GLY A 708 10.19 12.29 29.21
CA GLY A 708 11.38 12.36 30.10
C GLY A 708 12.67 12.28 29.29
N GLU A 709 13.79 12.67 29.92
CA GLU A 709 15.13 12.78 29.31
C GLU A 709 15.65 11.46 28.72
N ASP A 710 15.31 10.33 29.35
CA ASP A 710 15.79 8.99 28.93
C ASP A 710 14.96 8.34 27.82
N ASN A 711 14.00 9.05 27.25
CA ASN A 711 13.09 8.52 26.25
C ASN A 711 13.42 9.00 24.84
N ILE A 712 13.13 8.16 23.86
CA ILE A 712 13.16 8.52 22.43
C ILE A 712 11.74 8.84 21.98
N CYS A 713 11.57 9.93 21.25
CA CYS A 713 10.26 10.32 20.71
C CYS A 713 10.31 10.38 19.19
N ILE A 714 9.31 9.77 18.56
CA ILE A 714 9.13 9.76 17.10
C ILE A 714 7.74 10.29 16.77
N LEU A 715 7.70 11.38 15.99
CA LEU A 715 6.47 11.91 15.42
C LEU A 715 6.45 11.59 13.92
N ASP A 716 5.34 11.08 13.41
CA ASP A 716 5.12 11.00 11.99
C ASP A 716 3.83 11.70 11.57
N GLY A 717 3.82 12.25 10.36
CA GLY A 717 2.64 12.90 9.83
C GLY A 717 2.87 13.69 8.55
N ASP A 718 1.77 14.07 7.91
CA ASP A 718 1.73 14.90 6.70
C ASP A 718 0.98 16.21 6.99
N ALA A 719 1.73 17.25 7.35
CA ALA A 719 1.15 18.55 7.71
C ALA A 719 0.63 19.35 6.50
N GLN A 720 0.86 18.88 5.27
CA GLN A 720 0.47 19.61 4.05
C GLN A 720 -0.84 19.10 3.44
N ALA A 721 -1.05 17.79 3.40
CA ALA A 721 -2.12 17.18 2.61
C ALA A 721 -3.15 16.36 3.40
N GLN A 722 -2.93 16.05 4.68
CA GLN A 722 -3.76 15.10 5.43
C GLN A 722 -4.20 15.62 6.80
N VAL A 723 -4.74 16.85 6.84
CA VAL A 723 -5.33 17.40 8.06
C VAL A 723 -6.83 17.11 8.07
N ASP A 724 -7.28 16.25 8.98
CA ASP A 724 -8.67 15.76 9.03
C ASP A 724 -9.71 16.83 9.37
N LEU A 725 -9.31 17.86 10.14
CA LEU A 725 -10.18 18.97 10.54
C LEU A 725 -9.51 20.30 10.24
N ALA A 726 -10.27 21.22 9.65
CA ALA A 726 -9.79 22.57 9.32
C ALA A 726 -9.20 23.33 10.52
N MET A 727 -9.64 23.02 11.75
CA MET A 727 -9.11 23.63 12.97
C MET A 727 -7.64 23.24 13.28
N TYR A 728 -7.16 22.14 12.71
CA TYR A 728 -5.74 21.71 12.81
C TYR A 728 -4.90 22.16 11.63
N ALA A 729 -5.50 22.87 10.66
CA ALA A 729 -4.79 23.38 9.50
C ALA A 729 -4.04 24.69 9.81
N GLY A 730 -3.09 25.05 8.96
CA GLY A 730 -2.39 26.33 9.02
C GLY A 730 -1.51 26.47 10.27
N GLU A 731 -1.58 27.64 10.90
CA GLU A 731 -0.73 28.03 12.02
C GLU A 731 -1.06 27.31 13.34
N ASN A 732 -2.28 26.76 13.49
CA ASN A 732 -2.67 25.99 14.69
C ASN A 732 -2.21 24.54 14.63
N ASN A 733 -1.48 24.14 13.59
CA ASN A 733 -0.98 22.77 13.46
C ASN A 733 0.19 22.51 14.41
N GLY A 734 0.01 21.54 15.32
CA GLY A 734 1.02 21.17 16.31
C GLY A 734 2.32 20.69 15.70
N LEU A 735 2.27 19.88 14.62
CA LEU A 735 3.46 19.34 13.95
C LEU A 735 4.28 20.44 13.25
N ARG A 736 3.61 21.41 12.58
CA ARG A 736 4.29 22.60 12.02
C ARG A 736 4.94 23.42 13.11
N ARG A 737 4.27 23.58 14.24
CA ARG A 737 4.80 24.37 15.35
C ARG A 737 6.02 23.71 15.99
N VAL A 738 6.06 22.39 16.09
CA VAL A 738 7.24 21.64 16.52
C VAL A 738 8.42 21.93 15.58
N SER A 739 8.23 21.79 14.27
CA SER A 739 9.27 22.09 13.27
C SER A 739 9.84 23.50 13.38
N GLN A 740 9.01 24.49 13.70
CA GLN A 740 9.43 25.89 13.84
C GLN A 740 10.25 26.15 15.11
N ILE A 741 9.84 25.54 16.25
CA ILE A 741 10.43 25.82 17.55
C ILE A 741 11.67 24.98 17.83
N PHE A 742 11.65 23.70 17.42
CA PHE A 742 12.69 22.74 17.78
C PHE A 742 13.85 22.69 16.77
N LYS A 743 13.71 23.26 15.57
CA LYS A 743 14.81 23.28 14.59
C LYS A 743 16.08 23.89 15.19
N GLY A 744 17.22 23.21 14.98
CA GLY A 744 18.51 23.65 15.47
C GLY A 744 18.82 23.28 16.93
N GLN A 745 17.92 22.55 17.63
CA GLN A 745 18.25 21.99 18.94
C GLN A 745 19.10 20.73 18.76
N ASP A 746 20.02 20.45 19.69
CA ASP A 746 20.99 19.35 19.62
C ASP A 746 20.37 17.95 19.77
N PHE A 747 19.16 17.86 20.32
CA PHE A 747 18.38 16.63 20.49
C PHE A 747 17.29 16.43 19.42
N TYR A 748 17.12 17.37 18.50
CA TYR A 748 16.06 17.39 17.49
C TYR A 748 16.57 17.05 16.10
N GLY A 749 15.86 16.19 15.40
CA GLY A 749 16.05 15.90 13.99
C GLY A 749 14.72 15.90 13.24
N GLN A 750 14.72 16.42 12.02
CA GLN A 750 13.58 16.36 11.11
C GLN A 750 14.03 15.84 9.76
N VAL A 751 13.18 15.06 9.13
CA VAL A 751 13.37 14.65 7.73
C VAL A 751 12.02 14.67 7.03
N ASP A 752 11.94 15.51 6.01
CA ASP A 752 10.83 15.51 5.07
C ASP A 752 11.13 14.47 3.97
N LEU A 753 10.37 13.39 3.97
CA LEU A 753 10.47 12.33 2.96
C LEU A 753 9.92 12.87 1.63
N GLN A 754 10.80 13.38 0.78
CA GLN A 754 10.43 14.06 -0.47
C GLN A 754 9.95 13.08 -1.55
N THR A 755 10.37 11.84 -1.47
CA THR A 755 9.99 10.84 -2.45
C THR A 755 8.54 10.43 -2.19
N ILE A 756 7.61 11.06 -2.91
CA ILE A 756 6.20 10.69 -2.89
C ILE A 756 6.03 9.46 -3.75
N TYR A 757 5.89 8.35 -3.11
CA TYR A 757 5.57 7.06 -3.75
C TYR A 757 4.05 6.87 -3.94
N ARG A 758 3.28 7.97 -3.93
CA ARG A 758 1.83 8.06 -4.20
C ARG A 758 1.54 8.55 -5.62
N SER A 759 0.27 8.64 -5.99
CA SER A 759 -0.22 8.96 -7.33
C SER A 759 0.07 10.40 -7.77
N LYS A 760 0.06 10.64 -9.12
CA LYS A 760 -0.01 12.01 -9.66
C LYS A 760 -1.22 12.77 -9.12
N ILE A 761 -2.34 12.09 -8.87
CA ILE A 761 -3.52 12.68 -8.23
C ILE A 761 -3.17 13.14 -6.82
N ALA A 762 -2.49 12.31 -6.02
CA ALA A 762 -2.03 12.71 -4.69
C ALA A 762 -0.97 13.82 -4.76
N ASN A 763 -0.08 13.80 -5.77
CA ASN A 763 0.86 14.90 -6.01
C ASN A 763 0.16 16.18 -6.41
N ILE A 764 -0.87 16.10 -7.24
CA ILE A 764 -1.67 17.27 -7.66
C ILE A 764 -2.63 17.66 -6.53
N ALA A 765 -3.22 16.71 -5.81
CA ALA A 765 -4.05 16.97 -4.65
C ALA A 765 -3.27 17.66 -3.51
N ASN A 766 -1.97 17.42 -3.39
CA ASN A 766 -1.11 18.18 -2.49
C ASN A 766 -0.93 19.66 -2.89
N LEU A 767 -1.34 20.03 -4.12
CA LEU A 767 -1.37 21.41 -4.60
C LEU A 767 -2.73 22.07 -4.38
N MET A 768 -3.75 21.33 -3.96
CA MET A 768 -5.07 21.83 -3.58
C MET A 768 -5.05 22.39 -2.16
#